data_2b32898f92209d81883435f8f0f0f618
#
_entry.id   2b32898f92209d81883435f8f0f0f618
#
_cell.length_a   1.000
_cell.length_b   1.000
_cell.length_c   1.000
_cell.angle_alpha   90.00
_cell.angle_beta   90.00
_cell.angle_gamma   90.00
#
_symmetry.space_group_name_H-M   'P 1'
#
loop_
_entity.id
_entity.type
_entity.pdbx_description
1 polymer ?
#
loop_
_entity_poly.entity_id
_entity_poly.type
_entity_poly.pdbx_seq_one_letter_code
_entity_poly.pdbx_strand_id
1 'polypeptide(L)'
;MGKSESQMDIVEKSTKSGKKSGSFVAIGLAVLLLLMTCAVVALASGYSNNACKTSARIIQNMDPTADPCKDFYQYACGGWLNRHVIPETSSRYSIFDILRDELEIILKGRNETTKVMHFCLVSDVVYCTLYREINFQRSQRDSLPLLEALTMVGDWPVASADWNKTKGNAPNWSMEEKLSIMNSRFNKRVLIDMFVWNDDRDSSRHIIYQTFSSQCYTHVVSCVQVREAYLQFMITIAKMIREDKNMPKDDSFVQEEMAKVMELETEIANATTPAEERHDVTLLYNKMTLKELQEKFALNVSEFNWTFFIQGVMSSVGVQVDPEEEVVVYGMPYLQELKAILSNFPFPRSTIQNYLIWRLVIDRVSSLSRRFKDARASYRKALYGTTLEEARWRECVSYVNNNMENAVGAMYVRETFAGESKRMVCSLPFILLYIHSACSARGIPLFLNFSEHNYFENILENLRAGAQKSLKKLRERVDQDIISLSLPLFAVFPAGILQPPFFSKHQPQALNFGGIGMVIGHEITHGFDDNGRNFDKDGNMLDWWSNFSALHFKEQSRCMVYQYGNYTWELAGGQNVSGISTLGENIADNGGVRQAYKAYLKWLEREGKEPKLPGLNLSHKQLFFLNFAQVWCGSYRPEYASQSIKTDVHSPLKYRVMGSLQNFEAFSEVFRCKRGTAMHPAEKCRVW
;
A
#
# COMPACT_ATOMS: atom_id res chain seq x y z
N MET A 1 56.44 -16.37 87.35
CA MET A 1 55.36 -15.36 87.29
C MET A 1 55.43 -14.64 85.98
N GLY A 2 54.56 -14.98 85.04
CA GLY A 2 54.56 -14.39 83.72
C GLY A 2 53.76 -15.22 82.68
N LYS A 3 52.44 -15.27 82.86
CA LYS A 3 51.54 -15.85 81.86
C LYS A 3 50.14 -15.24 82.03
N SER A 4 49.96 -13.93 81.80
CA SER A 4 48.65 -13.34 81.83
C SER A 4 48.36 -12.22 80.81
N GLU A 5 49.38 -11.72 80.10
CA GLU A 5 49.14 -10.55 79.25
C GLU A 5 48.96 -10.90 77.73
N SER A 6 49.36 -12.10 77.32
CA SER A 6 49.25 -12.47 75.86
C SER A 6 47.89 -12.94 75.47
N GLN A 7 46.96 -13.35 76.40
CA GLN A 7 45.62 -13.84 76.02
C GLN A 7 44.57 -12.73 75.91
N MET A 8 44.73 -11.58 76.56
CA MET A 8 43.81 -10.46 76.46
C MET A 8 43.96 -9.70 75.13
N ASP A 9 45.14 -9.56 74.60
CA ASP A 9 45.36 -8.86 73.34
C ASP A 9 44.81 -9.62 72.12
N ILE A 10 44.78 -10.97 72.19
CA ILE A 10 44.22 -11.78 71.12
C ILE A 10 42.69 -11.73 71.09
N VAL A 11 42.04 -11.60 72.29
CA VAL A 11 40.56 -11.48 72.36
C VAL A 11 40.11 -10.09 71.92
N GLU A 12 40.84 -9.03 72.22
CA GLU A 12 40.51 -7.68 71.79
C GLU A 12 40.70 -7.44 70.31
N LYS A 13 41.71 -8.05 69.71
CA LYS A 13 41.88 -8.01 68.23
C LYS A 13 40.86 -8.84 67.46
N SER A 14 40.35 -9.94 68.01
CA SER A 14 39.33 -10.76 67.40
C SER A 14 37.95 -10.05 67.44
N THR A 15 37.60 -9.36 68.49
CA THR A 15 36.33 -8.60 68.59
C THR A 15 36.30 -7.34 67.76
N LYS A 16 37.41 -6.66 67.51
CA LYS A 16 37.50 -5.50 66.58
C LYS A 16 37.44 -5.88 65.17
N SER A 17 37.94 -7.04 64.76
CA SER A 17 37.85 -7.58 63.39
C SER A 17 36.39 -7.94 63.01
N GLY A 18 35.64 -8.55 63.89
CA GLY A 18 34.24 -8.91 63.66
C GLY A 18 33.29 -7.75 63.48
N LYS A 19 33.51 -6.64 64.20
CA LYS A 19 32.68 -5.40 64.08
C LYS A 19 32.94 -4.67 62.75
N LYS A 20 34.13 -4.67 62.19
CA LYS A 20 34.41 -4.03 60.90
C LYS A 20 33.81 -4.83 59.72
N SER A 21 33.83 -6.14 59.77
CA SER A 21 33.21 -6.99 58.72
C SER A 21 31.68 -6.83 58.68
N GLY A 22 31.02 -6.81 59.78
CA GLY A 22 29.54 -6.57 59.82
C GLY A 22 29.14 -5.18 59.31
N SER A 23 29.97 -4.17 59.53
CA SER A 23 29.69 -2.81 59.02
C SER A 23 29.83 -2.72 57.50
N PHE A 24 30.79 -3.39 56.89
CA PHE A 24 30.93 -3.42 55.40
C PHE A 24 29.79 -4.19 54.72
N VAL A 25 29.33 -5.28 55.33
CA VAL A 25 28.19 -6.02 54.84
C VAL A 25 26.89 -5.22 54.93
N ALA A 26 26.69 -4.51 56.03
CA ALA A 26 25.53 -3.61 56.24
C ALA A 26 25.55 -2.42 55.27
N ILE A 27 26.71 -1.82 54.98
CA ILE A 27 26.87 -0.76 53.98
C ILE A 27 26.61 -1.31 52.56
N GLY A 28 27.14 -2.49 52.22
CA GLY A 28 26.90 -3.15 50.94
C GLY A 28 25.42 -3.43 50.70
N LEU A 29 24.71 -3.94 51.72
CA LEU A 29 23.26 -4.17 51.65
C LEU A 29 22.47 -2.87 51.53
N ALA A 30 22.84 -1.81 52.23
CA ALA A 30 22.20 -0.51 52.14
C ALA A 30 22.37 0.11 50.71
N VAL A 31 23.57 0.02 50.17
CA VAL A 31 23.83 0.47 48.76
C VAL A 31 23.04 -0.35 47.75
N LEU A 32 22.98 -1.67 47.90
CA LEU A 32 22.19 -2.54 47.03
C LEU A 32 20.70 -2.20 47.13
N LEU A 33 20.16 -1.96 48.31
CA LEU A 33 18.79 -1.55 48.55
C LEU A 33 18.49 -0.19 47.91
N LEU A 34 19.42 0.77 48.04
CA LEU A 34 19.30 2.08 47.40
C LEU A 34 19.30 1.97 45.85
N LEU A 35 20.19 1.16 45.30
CA LEU A 35 20.20 0.90 43.83
C LEU A 35 18.93 0.23 43.37
N MET A 36 18.42 -0.75 44.10
CA MET A 36 17.13 -1.38 43.79
C MET A 36 15.96 -0.40 43.87
N THR A 37 15.92 0.44 44.91
CA THR A 37 14.87 1.47 45.05
C THR A 37 14.97 2.52 43.95
N CYS A 38 16.16 2.99 43.59
CA CYS A 38 16.36 3.86 42.42
C CYS A 38 15.93 3.22 41.12
N ALA A 39 16.22 1.95 40.90
CA ALA A 39 15.79 1.21 39.73
C ALA A 39 14.24 1.06 39.67
N VAL A 40 13.60 0.75 40.78
CA VAL A 40 12.14 0.66 40.90
C VAL A 40 11.49 2.02 40.65
N VAL A 41 12.02 3.09 41.20
CA VAL A 41 11.52 4.46 41.00
C VAL A 41 11.71 4.89 39.55
N ALA A 42 12.85 4.57 38.92
CA ALA A 42 13.09 4.87 37.50
C ALA A 42 12.14 4.08 36.58
N LEU A 43 11.90 2.80 36.88
CA LEU A 43 10.94 1.96 36.14
C LEU A 43 9.50 2.45 36.32
N ALA A 44 9.11 2.80 37.58
CA ALA A 44 7.79 3.33 37.87
C ALA A 44 7.54 4.70 37.23
N SER A 45 8.55 5.59 37.21
CA SER A 45 8.48 6.91 36.57
C SER A 45 8.40 6.75 35.00
N GLY A 46 9.15 5.83 34.43
CA GLY A 46 9.08 5.52 33.03
C GLY A 46 7.72 4.96 32.59
N TYR A 47 7.16 4.04 33.37
CA TYR A 47 5.83 3.50 33.17
C TYR A 47 4.74 4.59 33.28
N SER A 48 4.81 5.42 34.31
CA SER A 48 3.88 6.54 34.53
C SER A 48 3.91 7.53 33.37
N ASN A 49 5.11 7.86 32.83
CA ASN A 49 5.26 8.76 31.69
C ASN A 49 4.60 8.19 30.42
N ASN A 50 4.80 6.92 30.12
CA ASN A 50 4.21 6.28 28.94
C ASN A 50 2.67 6.14 29.05
N ALA A 51 2.16 5.80 30.23
CA ALA A 51 0.72 5.75 30.49
C ALA A 51 0.08 7.14 30.35
N CYS A 52 0.73 8.21 30.86
CA CYS A 52 0.26 9.60 30.70
C CYS A 52 0.25 10.02 29.22
N LYS A 53 1.30 9.71 28.46
CA LYS A 53 1.35 10.00 27.01
C LYS A 53 0.23 9.27 26.24
N THR A 54 0.00 8.01 26.56
CA THR A 54 -1.07 7.21 25.95
C THR A 54 -2.44 7.80 26.29
N SER A 55 -2.69 8.15 27.54
CA SER A 55 -3.93 8.81 27.96
C SER A 55 -4.14 10.14 27.24
N ALA A 56 -3.11 10.98 27.21
CA ALA A 56 -3.18 12.29 26.53
C ALA A 56 -3.54 12.13 25.05
N ARG A 57 -2.93 11.18 24.33
CA ARG A 57 -3.26 10.88 22.93
C ARG A 57 -4.74 10.52 22.77
N ILE A 58 -5.24 9.62 23.62
CA ILE A 58 -6.63 9.16 23.56
C ILE A 58 -7.59 10.32 23.84
N ILE A 59 -7.38 11.06 24.93
CA ILE A 59 -8.24 12.19 25.33
C ILE A 59 -8.25 13.27 24.24
N GLN A 60 -7.09 13.59 23.70
CA GLN A 60 -6.98 14.61 22.67
C GLN A 60 -7.69 14.23 21.37
N ASN A 61 -7.76 12.96 21.03
CA ASN A 61 -8.41 12.50 19.80
C ASN A 61 -9.93 12.42 19.93
N MET A 62 -10.46 12.28 21.14
CA MET A 62 -11.90 12.16 21.39
C MET A 62 -12.63 13.49 21.29
N ASP A 63 -13.94 13.38 21.02
CA ASP A 63 -14.95 14.39 21.33
C ASP A 63 -15.93 13.82 22.37
N PRO A 64 -15.70 14.09 23.67
CA PRO A 64 -16.54 13.54 24.72
C PRO A 64 -17.97 14.12 24.74
N THR A 65 -18.26 15.15 23.95
CA THR A 65 -19.60 15.74 23.83
C THR A 65 -20.49 14.95 22.86
N ALA A 66 -19.90 14.17 21.95
CA ALA A 66 -20.63 13.31 21.03
C ALA A 66 -21.17 12.07 21.76
N ASP A 67 -22.40 11.68 21.41
CA ASP A 67 -23.02 10.45 21.92
C ASP A 67 -22.44 9.22 21.18
N PRO A 68 -21.70 8.33 21.89
CA PRO A 68 -21.09 7.14 21.26
C PRO A 68 -22.11 6.17 20.65
N CYS A 69 -23.38 6.25 21.05
CA CYS A 69 -24.45 5.43 20.51
C CYS A 69 -25.13 6.03 19.26
N LYS A 70 -24.79 7.27 18.93
CA LYS A 70 -25.27 7.93 17.69
C LYS A 70 -24.19 8.01 16.63
N ASP A 71 -23.03 8.57 16.96
CA ASP A 71 -21.88 8.68 16.05
C ASP A 71 -20.58 8.35 16.80
N PHE A 72 -20.19 7.08 16.78
CA PHE A 72 -18.98 6.64 17.47
C PHE A 72 -17.71 7.15 16.81
N TYR A 73 -17.74 7.41 15.51
CA TYR A 73 -16.58 7.99 14.81
C TYR A 73 -16.31 9.42 15.28
N GLN A 74 -17.37 10.25 15.42
CA GLN A 74 -17.23 11.58 16.00
C GLN A 74 -16.75 11.51 17.43
N TYR A 75 -17.33 10.62 18.27
CA TYR A 75 -16.89 10.43 19.66
C TYR A 75 -15.40 10.07 19.76
N ALA A 76 -14.91 9.17 18.93
CA ALA A 76 -13.52 8.69 18.98
C ALA A 76 -12.52 9.62 18.28
N CYS A 77 -12.89 10.29 17.19
CA CYS A 77 -12.01 11.04 16.31
C CYS A 77 -12.26 12.56 16.31
N GLY A 78 -13.35 13.07 16.88
CA GLY A 78 -13.74 14.48 16.74
C GLY A 78 -12.66 15.46 17.18
N GLY A 79 -11.97 15.18 18.29
CA GLY A 79 -10.83 15.99 18.74
C GLY A 79 -9.64 15.91 17.77
N TRP A 80 -9.40 14.75 17.14
CA TRP A 80 -8.38 14.60 16.12
C TRP A 80 -8.71 15.41 14.86
N LEU A 81 -9.94 15.29 14.37
CA LEU A 81 -10.44 15.99 13.18
C LEU A 81 -10.34 17.52 13.31
N ASN A 82 -10.62 18.05 14.51
CA ASN A 82 -10.54 19.49 14.79
C ASN A 82 -9.10 20.02 14.86
N ARG A 83 -8.11 19.18 15.14
CA ARG A 83 -6.72 19.61 15.31
C ARG A 83 -5.84 19.37 14.11
N HIS A 84 -6.22 18.47 13.19
CA HIS A 84 -5.39 18.09 12.07
C HIS A 84 -5.98 18.63 10.78
N VAL A 85 -5.28 19.57 10.18
CA VAL A 85 -5.59 20.12 8.86
C VAL A 85 -4.90 19.26 7.80
N ILE A 86 -5.58 18.99 6.69
CA ILE A 86 -4.97 18.29 5.55
C ILE A 86 -3.82 19.14 5.01
N PRO A 87 -2.58 18.61 4.96
CA PRO A 87 -1.44 19.35 4.38
C PRO A 87 -1.75 19.81 2.96
N GLU A 88 -1.16 20.95 2.55
CA GLU A 88 -1.43 21.53 1.23
C GLU A 88 -0.98 20.62 0.08
N THR A 89 -0.03 19.74 0.32
CA THR A 89 0.47 18.76 -0.67
C THR A 89 -0.39 17.50 -0.76
N SER A 90 -1.28 17.26 0.22
CA SER A 90 -2.01 16.01 0.39
C SER A 90 -3.48 16.11 0.01
N SER A 91 -4.04 15.04 -0.54
CA SER A 91 -5.46 14.90 -0.87
C SER A 91 -6.31 14.39 0.30
N ARG A 92 -5.65 13.74 1.27
CA ARG A 92 -6.20 13.26 2.53
C ARG A 92 -5.14 13.37 3.63
N TYR A 93 -5.59 13.26 4.88
CA TYR A 93 -4.69 13.14 6.01
C TYR A 93 -5.31 12.24 7.08
N SER A 94 -4.57 11.26 7.56
CA SER A 94 -5.04 10.23 8.48
C SER A 94 -3.93 9.82 9.46
N ILE A 95 -4.26 8.96 10.41
CA ILE A 95 -3.26 8.33 11.30
C ILE A 95 -2.18 7.59 10.50
N PHE A 96 -2.54 6.93 9.39
CA PHE A 96 -1.56 6.26 8.52
C PHE A 96 -0.59 7.25 7.85
N ASP A 97 -1.09 8.43 7.48
CA ASP A 97 -0.26 9.48 6.89
C ASP A 97 0.71 10.07 7.91
N ILE A 98 0.28 10.23 9.18
CA ILE A 98 1.16 10.63 10.30
C ILE A 98 2.29 9.60 10.49
N LEU A 99 1.96 8.31 10.51
CA LEU A 99 2.97 7.26 10.66
C LEU A 99 3.96 7.25 9.49
N ARG A 100 3.48 7.44 8.25
CA ARG A 100 4.34 7.58 7.08
C ARG A 100 5.28 8.78 7.24
N ASP A 101 4.75 9.94 7.61
CA ASP A 101 5.52 11.17 7.79
C ASP A 101 6.61 11.01 8.86
N GLU A 102 6.29 10.38 9.99
CA GLU A 102 7.24 10.07 11.05
C GLU A 102 8.33 9.08 10.57
N LEU A 103 7.93 8.04 9.84
CA LEU A 103 8.86 7.07 9.28
C LEU A 103 9.82 7.72 8.27
N GLU A 104 9.32 8.57 7.39
CA GLU A 104 10.14 9.29 6.40
C GLU A 104 11.14 10.23 7.07
N ILE A 105 10.75 10.90 8.17
CA ILE A 105 11.65 11.74 8.98
C ILE A 105 12.74 10.90 9.64
N ILE A 106 12.39 9.74 10.20
CA ILE A 106 13.36 8.82 10.80
C ILE A 106 14.34 8.33 9.75
N LEU A 107 13.86 7.91 8.59
CA LEU A 107 14.70 7.45 7.48
C LEU A 107 15.62 8.56 6.98
N LYS A 108 15.13 9.80 6.85
CA LYS A 108 15.93 10.97 6.47
C LYS A 108 17.01 11.27 7.52
N GLY A 109 16.65 11.38 8.80
CA GLY A 109 17.58 11.81 9.85
C GLY A 109 18.69 10.79 10.14
N ARG A 110 18.44 9.51 9.91
CA ARG A 110 19.45 8.44 10.11
C ARG A 110 20.53 8.46 9.03
N ASN A 111 20.19 8.91 7.83
CA ASN A 111 21.14 9.04 6.73
C ASN A 111 22.16 10.18 6.95
N GLU A 112 21.85 11.15 7.84
CA GLU A 112 22.76 12.28 8.15
C GLU A 112 23.75 11.99 9.31
N THR A 113 23.50 10.99 10.17
CA THR A 113 24.22 10.84 11.46
C THR A 113 25.00 9.54 11.66
N THR A 114 24.85 8.52 10.82
CA THR A 114 25.43 7.21 11.11
C THR A 114 26.75 6.95 10.39
N LYS A 115 27.85 6.93 11.14
CA LYS A 115 29.18 6.39 10.76
C LYS A 115 29.19 4.86 10.65
N VAL A 116 28.20 4.21 10.03
CA VAL A 116 28.23 2.77 9.79
C VAL A 116 28.73 2.52 8.36
N MET A 117 30.02 2.48 8.26
CA MET A 117 30.85 2.74 7.09
C MET A 117 31.04 1.61 6.08
N HIS A 118 30.28 0.51 6.07
CA HIS A 118 30.52 -0.53 5.03
C HIS A 118 29.30 -1.07 4.28
N PHE A 119 28.08 -0.86 4.78
CA PHE A 119 26.85 -1.20 4.06
C PHE A 119 26.02 0.04 3.68
N CYS A 120 26.24 1.14 4.38
CA CYS A 120 25.59 2.43 4.13
C CYS A 120 26.18 3.20 2.96
N LEU A 121 27.37 2.85 2.47
CA LEU A 121 28.01 3.52 1.32
C LEU A 121 27.13 3.52 0.07
N VAL A 122 26.30 2.49 -0.13
CA VAL A 122 25.38 2.46 -1.27
C VAL A 122 24.13 3.30 -1.00
N SER A 123 23.57 3.28 0.22
CA SER A 123 22.36 4.07 0.54
C SER A 123 22.66 5.53 0.78
N ASP A 124 23.74 5.88 1.47
CA ASP A 124 24.13 7.28 1.73
C ASP A 124 24.66 7.97 0.47
N VAL A 125 25.44 7.26 -0.36
CA VAL A 125 25.89 7.76 -1.66
C VAL A 125 24.68 7.89 -2.60
N VAL A 126 23.79 6.90 -2.66
CA VAL A 126 22.59 6.97 -3.49
C VAL A 126 21.63 8.08 -3.00
N TYR A 127 21.44 8.24 -1.69
CA TYR A 127 20.51 9.24 -1.15
C TYR A 127 21.07 10.67 -1.25
N CYS A 128 22.30 10.94 -0.79
CA CYS A 128 22.90 12.28 -0.87
C CYS A 128 23.22 12.67 -2.32
N THR A 129 23.69 11.75 -3.12
CA THR A 129 23.99 11.99 -4.53
C THR A 129 22.72 12.16 -5.33
N LEU A 130 21.68 11.31 -5.11
CA LEU A 130 20.37 11.47 -5.69
C LEU A 130 19.73 12.83 -5.32
N TYR A 131 19.78 13.25 -4.06
CA TYR A 131 19.16 14.50 -3.62
C TYR A 131 19.82 15.74 -4.24
N ARG A 132 21.14 15.78 -4.26
CA ARG A 132 21.92 16.92 -4.81
C ARG A 132 21.87 16.94 -6.32
N GLU A 133 22.06 15.82 -6.95
CA GLU A 133 22.14 15.64 -8.39
C GLU A 133 20.76 15.71 -9.08
N ILE A 134 19.71 15.19 -8.46
CA ILE A 134 18.33 15.29 -8.99
C ILE A 134 17.92 16.73 -9.27
N ASN A 135 18.28 17.68 -8.41
CA ASN A 135 17.95 19.08 -8.60
C ASN A 135 18.77 19.73 -9.72
N PHE A 136 20.04 19.37 -9.83
CA PHE A 136 20.95 19.93 -10.83
C PHE A 136 20.64 19.38 -12.23
N GLN A 137 20.52 18.08 -12.38
CA GLN A 137 20.30 17.44 -13.68
C GLN A 137 18.91 17.68 -14.25
N ARG A 138 17.86 17.70 -13.42
CA ARG A 138 16.50 18.01 -13.89
C ARG A 138 16.39 19.41 -14.47
N SER A 139 17.14 20.37 -13.96
CA SER A 139 17.13 21.72 -14.49
C SER A 139 17.97 21.86 -15.77
N GLN A 140 19.02 21.07 -15.93
CA GLN A 140 19.91 21.14 -17.10
C GLN A 140 19.48 20.23 -18.25
N ARG A 141 19.04 18.98 -17.95
CA ARG A 141 18.63 18.01 -19.00
C ARG A 141 17.16 18.13 -19.39
N ASP A 142 16.34 18.72 -18.51
CA ASP A 142 14.93 19.03 -18.70
C ASP A 142 14.10 17.87 -19.30
N SER A 143 13.64 17.97 -20.55
CA SER A 143 12.89 16.91 -21.24
C SER A 143 13.77 15.89 -21.97
N LEU A 144 15.06 16.15 -22.16
CA LEU A 144 15.93 15.33 -22.98
C LEU A 144 15.90 13.83 -22.64
N PRO A 145 15.97 13.40 -21.36
CA PRO A 145 15.93 11.99 -21.02
C PRO A 145 14.59 11.32 -21.39
N LEU A 146 13.49 12.06 -21.31
CA LEU A 146 12.20 11.58 -21.78
C LEU A 146 12.19 11.41 -23.29
N LEU A 147 12.71 12.41 -24.05
CA LEU A 147 12.77 12.33 -25.50
C LEU A 147 13.56 11.12 -25.97
N GLU A 148 14.69 10.82 -25.33
CA GLU A 148 15.48 9.61 -25.60
C GLU A 148 14.66 8.33 -25.33
N ALA A 149 13.91 8.28 -24.23
CA ALA A 149 13.04 7.15 -23.90
C ALA A 149 11.90 6.96 -24.93
N LEU A 150 11.30 8.05 -25.42
CA LEU A 150 10.21 8.01 -26.39
C LEU A 150 10.67 7.44 -27.74
N THR A 151 11.91 7.70 -28.16
CA THR A 151 12.44 7.13 -29.41
C THR A 151 12.46 5.60 -29.39
N MET A 152 12.67 4.98 -28.22
CA MET A 152 12.67 3.51 -28.07
C MET A 152 11.29 2.89 -28.36
N VAL A 153 10.19 3.65 -28.17
CA VAL A 153 8.83 3.19 -28.41
C VAL A 153 8.30 3.67 -29.79
N GLY A 154 9.11 4.38 -30.55
CA GLY A 154 8.74 4.85 -31.89
C GLY A 154 8.26 6.30 -31.93
N ASP A 155 8.67 7.10 -30.96
CA ASP A 155 8.40 8.52 -30.83
C ASP A 155 6.91 8.91 -30.65
N TRP A 156 6.65 10.17 -30.41
CA TRP A 156 5.31 10.71 -30.17
C TRP A 156 4.77 11.42 -31.42
N PRO A 157 3.76 10.88 -32.13
CA PRO A 157 3.29 11.44 -33.40
C PRO A 157 2.94 12.93 -33.35
N VAL A 158 2.23 13.35 -32.32
CA VAL A 158 1.85 14.77 -32.16
C VAL A 158 3.06 15.71 -32.01
N ALA A 159 4.21 15.16 -31.61
CA ALA A 159 5.47 15.87 -31.42
C ALA A 159 6.61 15.26 -32.25
N SER A 160 6.33 14.78 -33.46
CA SER A 160 7.32 14.21 -34.37
C SER A 160 7.08 14.66 -35.82
N ALA A 161 8.12 15.25 -36.43
CA ALA A 161 8.07 15.67 -37.83
C ALA A 161 8.01 14.48 -38.81
N ASP A 162 8.57 13.35 -38.43
CA ASP A 162 8.64 12.17 -39.31
C ASP A 162 7.29 11.47 -39.43
N TRP A 163 6.49 11.43 -38.36
CA TRP A 163 5.11 10.93 -38.41
C TRP A 163 4.21 11.75 -39.35
N ASN A 164 4.41 13.06 -39.39
CA ASN A 164 3.67 13.97 -40.27
C ASN A 164 4.01 13.78 -41.75
N LYS A 165 5.28 13.42 -42.06
CA LYS A 165 5.73 13.18 -43.43
C LYS A 165 5.14 11.91 -44.04
N THR A 166 4.86 10.90 -43.25
CA THR A 166 4.37 9.60 -43.66
C THR A 166 2.84 9.48 -43.71
N LYS A 167 2.10 10.59 -43.50
CA LYS A 167 0.61 10.60 -43.42
C LYS A 167 0.04 9.53 -42.48
N GLY A 168 0.69 9.33 -41.34
CA GLY A 168 0.24 8.36 -40.34
C GLY A 168 0.54 6.89 -40.59
N ASN A 169 1.23 6.57 -41.66
CA ASN A 169 1.67 5.22 -42.03
C ASN A 169 3.19 5.10 -41.92
N ALA A 170 3.71 4.93 -40.70
CA ALA A 170 5.08 4.43 -40.54
C ALA A 170 5.14 3.01 -41.18
N PRO A 171 5.98 2.78 -42.20
CA PRO A 171 5.92 1.54 -43.00
C PRO A 171 6.17 0.26 -42.18
N ASN A 172 6.76 0.37 -41.00
CA ASN A 172 7.10 -0.76 -40.11
C ASN A 172 6.49 -0.65 -38.72
N TRP A 173 5.36 0.07 -38.52
CA TRP A 173 4.73 0.17 -37.21
C TRP A 173 3.99 -1.12 -36.84
N SER A 174 4.36 -1.74 -35.74
CA SER A 174 3.68 -2.89 -35.15
C SER A 174 3.25 -2.54 -33.72
N MET A 175 1.98 -2.76 -33.42
CA MET A 175 1.42 -2.53 -32.07
C MET A 175 2.04 -3.52 -31.07
N GLU A 176 2.21 -4.77 -31.49
CA GLU A 176 2.80 -5.85 -30.67
C GLU A 176 4.22 -5.47 -30.23
N GLU A 177 5.04 -4.95 -31.15
CA GLU A 177 6.39 -4.51 -30.84
C GLU A 177 6.38 -3.37 -29.81
N LYS A 178 5.50 -2.38 -29.98
CA LYS A 178 5.43 -1.22 -29.06
C LYS A 178 4.96 -1.66 -27.67
N LEU A 179 3.91 -2.49 -27.60
CA LEU A 179 3.43 -3.06 -26.34
C LEU A 179 4.49 -3.94 -25.67
N SER A 180 5.24 -4.73 -26.43
CA SER A 180 6.35 -5.56 -25.91
C SER A 180 7.45 -4.71 -25.28
N ILE A 181 7.88 -3.64 -25.94
CA ILE A 181 8.88 -2.70 -25.44
C ILE A 181 8.37 -2.00 -24.17
N MET A 182 7.12 -1.53 -24.19
CA MET A 182 6.54 -0.87 -23.02
C MET A 182 6.48 -1.80 -21.82
N ASN A 183 6.06 -3.04 -21.98
CA ASN A 183 6.01 -4.02 -20.90
C ASN A 183 7.41 -4.39 -20.40
N SER A 184 8.31 -4.81 -21.29
CA SER A 184 9.61 -5.38 -20.91
C SER A 184 10.65 -4.38 -20.46
N ARG A 185 10.66 -3.15 -21.03
CA ARG A 185 11.65 -2.11 -20.71
C ARG A 185 11.16 -1.06 -19.72
N PHE A 186 9.86 -0.71 -19.80
CA PHE A 186 9.31 0.35 -18.97
C PHE A 186 8.38 -0.18 -17.86
N ASN A 187 8.19 -1.50 -17.78
CA ASN A 187 7.20 -2.12 -16.87
C ASN A 187 5.83 -1.43 -16.97
N LYS A 188 5.51 -0.99 -18.19
CA LYS A 188 4.27 -0.25 -18.47
C LYS A 188 3.35 -1.10 -19.34
N ARG A 189 2.20 -1.41 -18.80
CA ARG A 189 1.18 -2.24 -19.43
C ARG A 189 0.06 -1.34 -19.89
N VAL A 190 -0.19 -1.31 -21.20
CA VAL A 190 -1.17 -0.43 -21.84
C VAL A 190 -2.02 -1.26 -22.78
N LEU A 191 -3.31 -0.99 -22.87
CA LEU A 191 -4.32 -1.77 -23.56
C LEU A 191 -4.48 -3.20 -23.00
N ILE A 192 -3.41 -3.95 -22.98
CA ILE A 192 -3.36 -5.34 -22.53
C ILE A 192 -2.39 -5.40 -21.34
N ASP A 193 -2.87 -5.87 -20.20
CA ASP A 193 -2.03 -6.11 -19.02
C ASP A 193 -1.53 -7.56 -19.07
N MET A 194 -0.25 -7.76 -19.41
CA MET A 194 0.41 -9.06 -19.45
C MET A 194 1.42 -9.16 -18.32
N PHE A 195 1.32 -10.20 -17.51
CA PHE A 195 2.26 -10.49 -16.41
C PHE A 195 2.39 -12.00 -16.15
N VAL A 196 3.41 -12.37 -15.39
CA VAL A 196 3.63 -13.75 -14.94
C VAL A 196 3.31 -13.82 -13.43
N TRP A 197 2.47 -14.78 -13.07
CA TRP A 197 2.04 -15.05 -11.70
C TRP A 197 1.84 -16.55 -11.48
N ASN A 198 1.60 -16.97 -10.23
CA ASN A 198 1.21 -18.35 -9.94
C ASN A 198 -0.11 -18.65 -10.64
N ASP A 199 -0.26 -19.89 -11.18
CA ASP A 199 -1.53 -20.33 -11.74
C ASP A 199 -2.55 -20.52 -10.63
N ASP A 200 -3.66 -19.78 -10.68
CA ASP A 200 -4.68 -19.82 -9.62
C ASP A 200 -5.31 -21.21 -9.44
N ARG A 201 -5.23 -22.09 -10.43
CA ARG A 201 -5.69 -23.48 -10.33
C ARG A 201 -4.58 -24.50 -10.10
N ASP A 202 -3.33 -24.09 -10.19
CA ASP A 202 -2.15 -24.90 -9.88
C ASP A 202 -1.04 -24.01 -9.32
N SER A 203 -1.11 -23.74 -8.03
CA SER A 203 -0.18 -22.83 -7.33
C SER A 203 1.28 -23.29 -7.39
N SER A 204 1.56 -24.52 -7.85
CA SER A 204 2.92 -25.07 -7.96
C SER A 204 3.69 -24.56 -9.18
N ARG A 205 3.02 -23.87 -10.11
CA ARG A 205 3.61 -23.37 -11.35
C ARG A 205 3.28 -21.90 -11.59
N HIS A 206 4.12 -21.24 -12.38
CA HIS A 206 3.83 -19.91 -12.91
C HIS A 206 3.18 -20.01 -14.28
N ILE A 207 2.32 -19.04 -14.60
CA ILE A 207 1.64 -18.93 -15.89
C ILE A 207 1.55 -17.46 -16.32
N ILE A 208 1.35 -17.24 -17.61
CA ILE A 208 1.12 -15.90 -18.17
C ILE A 208 -0.35 -15.54 -18.00
N TYR A 209 -0.61 -14.37 -17.41
CA TYR A 209 -1.94 -13.76 -17.34
C TYR A 209 -2.10 -12.67 -18.37
N GLN A 210 -3.28 -12.59 -18.96
CA GLN A 210 -3.75 -11.51 -19.82
C GLN A 210 -5.00 -10.91 -19.19
N THR A 211 -5.00 -9.60 -18.96
CA THR A 211 -6.14 -8.90 -18.39
C THR A 211 -6.28 -7.49 -18.97
N PHE A 212 -7.30 -6.76 -18.57
CA PHE A 212 -7.50 -5.36 -18.96
C PHE A 212 -6.57 -4.45 -18.17
N SER A 213 -6.17 -3.31 -18.78
CA SER A 213 -5.42 -2.28 -18.08
C SER A 213 -6.38 -1.40 -17.26
N SER A 214 -6.36 -1.55 -15.94
CA SER A 214 -7.20 -0.77 -15.02
C SER A 214 -6.86 0.72 -14.94
N GLN A 215 -5.74 1.14 -15.51
CA GLN A 215 -5.21 2.50 -15.34
C GLN A 215 -5.99 3.59 -16.10
N CYS A 216 -6.81 3.24 -17.09
CA CYS A 216 -7.61 4.22 -17.86
C CYS A 216 -8.84 4.70 -17.10
N TYR A 217 -9.42 3.84 -16.27
CA TYR A 217 -10.69 4.08 -15.60
C TYR A 217 -10.70 5.33 -14.70
N THR A 218 -9.62 5.57 -14.00
CA THR A 218 -9.51 6.66 -13.01
C THR A 218 -9.65 8.05 -13.61
N HIS A 219 -9.13 8.27 -14.82
CA HIS A 219 -9.08 9.61 -15.44
C HIS A 219 -10.36 9.96 -16.19
N VAL A 220 -11.05 8.98 -16.75
CA VAL A 220 -12.20 9.16 -17.63
C VAL A 220 -13.53 9.07 -16.89
N VAL A 221 -13.64 8.24 -15.86
CA VAL A 221 -14.87 8.09 -15.04
C VAL A 221 -15.08 9.26 -14.07
N SER A 222 -14.12 10.17 -14.00
CA SER A 222 -14.16 11.38 -13.20
C SER A 222 -15.22 12.40 -13.72
N CYS A 223 -15.53 13.41 -12.92
CA CYS A 223 -16.44 14.48 -13.33
C CYS A 223 -15.90 15.29 -14.50
N VAL A 224 -16.76 16.06 -15.17
CA VAL A 224 -16.43 16.86 -16.37
C VAL A 224 -15.20 17.74 -16.15
N GLN A 225 -15.11 18.43 -15.00
CA GLN A 225 -13.99 19.31 -14.68
C GLN A 225 -12.65 18.59 -14.63
N VAL A 226 -12.64 17.35 -14.14
CA VAL A 226 -11.40 16.53 -14.12
C VAL A 226 -11.01 16.14 -15.53
N ARG A 227 -11.96 15.74 -16.37
CA ARG A 227 -11.69 15.37 -17.78
C ARG A 227 -11.17 16.54 -18.60
N GLU A 228 -11.77 17.73 -18.43
CA GLU A 228 -11.29 18.96 -19.06
C GLU A 228 -9.87 19.31 -18.61
N ALA A 229 -9.60 19.28 -17.30
CA ALA A 229 -8.28 19.54 -16.75
C ALA A 229 -7.24 18.53 -17.23
N TYR A 230 -7.64 17.25 -17.39
CA TYR A 230 -6.80 16.18 -17.93
C TYR A 230 -6.45 16.42 -19.40
N LEU A 231 -7.44 16.76 -20.25
CA LEU A 231 -7.20 17.10 -21.65
C LEU A 231 -6.28 18.32 -21.78
N GLN A 232 -6.48 19.38 -21.00
CA GLN A 232 -5.61 20.55 -21.00
C GLN A 232 -4.18 20.22 -20.57
N PHE A 233 -4.03 19.30 -19.63
CA PHE A 233 -2.73 18.79 -19.22
C PHE A 233 -2.03 18.04 -20.37
N MET A 234 -2.74 17.15 -21.09
CA MET A 234 -2.22 16.46 -22.28
C MET A 234 -1.72 17.44 -23.34
N ILE A 235 -2.57 18.43 -23.69
CA ILE A 235 -2.27 19.48 -24.67
C ILE A 235 -1.03 20.28 -24.26
N THR A 236 -0.95 20.66 -22.98
CA THR A 236 0.18 21.46 -22.45
C THR A 236 1.49 20.69 -22.57
N ILE A 237 1.51 19.42 -22.15
CA ILE A 237 2.73 18.60 -22.24
C ILE A 237 3.13 18.37 -23.71
N ALA A 238 2.18 18.09 -24.59
CA ALA A 238 2.46 17.92 -26.01
C ALA A 238 3.09 19.18 -26.64
N LYS A 239 2.56 20.38 -26.30
CA LYS A 239 3.13 21.66 -26.75
C LYS A 239 4.55 21.87 -26.23
N MET A 240 4.80 21.58 -24.95
CA MET A 240 6.15 21.69 -24.36
C MET A 240 7.15 20.78 -25.08
N ILE A 241 6.78 19.52 -25.36
CA ILE A 241 7.66 18.59 -26.06
C ILE A 241 7.89 19.01 -27.51
N ARG A 242 6.89 19.56 -28.21
CA ARG A 242 7.08 20.14 -29.54
C ARG A 242 8.06 21.32 -29.54
N GLU A 243 7.94 22.19 -28.53
CA GLU A 243 8.86 23.33 -28.35
C GLU A 243 10.30 22.84 -28.11
N ASP A 244 10.49 21.85 -27.26
CA ASP A 244 11.80 21.27 -26.97
C ASP A 244 12.43 20.59 -28.20
N LYS A 245 11.62 20.10 -29.14
CA LYS A 245 12.05 19.55 -30.42
C LYS A 245 12.16 20.62 -31.51
N ASN A 246 12.05 21.91 -31.22
CA ASN A 246 12.06 23.03 -32.15
C ASN A 246 11.04 22.85 -33.32
N MET A 247 9.89 22.30 -33.05
CA MET A 247 8.83 22.11 -34.03
C MET A 247 7.98 23.38 -34.17
N PRO A 248 7.37 23.62 -35.33
CA PRO A 248 6.43 24.73 -35.50
C PRO A 248 5.27 24.67 -34.51
N LYS A 249 4.88 25.86 -34.02
CA LYS A 249 3.66 25.96 -33.19
C LYS A 249 2.45 25.66 -34.07
N ASP A 250 1.64 24.70 -33.64
CA ASP A 250 0.38 24.33 -34.27
C ASP A 250 -0.58 23.89 -33.17
N ASP A 251 -1.16 24.87 -32.53
CA ASP A 251 -2.00 24.67 -31.35
C ASP A 251 -3.30 23.94 -31.68
N SER A 252 -3.86 24.19 -32.87
CA SER A 252 -5.08 23.52 -33.32
C SER A 252 -4.86 22.03 -33.59
N PHE A 253 -3.76 21.69 -34.26
CA PHE A 253 -3.37 20.29 -34.49
C PHE A 253 -3.14 19.54 -33.17
N VAL A 254 -2.41 20.13 -32.22
CA VAL A 254 -2.18 19.48 -30.93
C VAL A 254 -3.47 19.25 -30.16
N GLN A 255 -4.38 20.23 -30.18
CA GLN A 255 -5.68 20.11 -29.52
C GLN A 255 -6.52 19.00 -30.13
N GLU A 256 -6.57 18.93 -31.46
CA GLU A 256 -7.31 17.89 -32.19
C GLU A 256 -6.76 16.48 -31.91
N GLU A 257 -5.43 16.30 -31.98
CA GLU A 257 -4.80 15.00 -31.74
C GLU A 257 -4.97 14.53 -30.29
N MET A 258 -4.86 15.43 -29.31
CA MET A 258 -5.07 15.05 -27.91
C MET A 258 -6.55 14.79 -27.59
N ALA A 259 -7.48 15.46 -28.26
CA ALA A 259 -8.91 15.15 -28.16
C ALA A 259 -9.20 13.72 -28.69
N LYS A 260 -8.61 13.31 -29.83
CA LYS A 260 -8.72 11.93 -30.34
C LYS A 260 -8.15 10.89 -29.37
N VAL A 261 -7.06 11.21 -28.68
CA VAL A 261 -6.51 10.34 -27.62
C VAL A 261 -7.48 10.21 -26.45
N MET A 262 -8.11 11.31 -26.04
CA MET A 262 -9.11 11.31 -24.96
C MET A 262 -10.36 10.51 -25.36
N GLU A 263 -10.79 10.56 -26.61
CA GLU A 263 -11.89 9.77 -27.16
C GLU A 263 -11.54 8.27 -27.10
N LEU A 264 -10.38 7.86 -27.60
CA LEU A 264 -9.90 6.47 -27.53
C LEU A 264 -9.82 5.99 -26.07
N GLU A 265 -9.31 6.81 -25.15
CA GLU A 265 -9.22 6.45 -23.74
C GLU A 265 -10.61 6.30 -23.10
N THR A 266 -11.60 7.08 -23.57
CA THR A 266 -13.00 6.97 -23.13
C THR A 266 -13.61 5.65 -23.59
N GLU A 267 -13.41 5.27 -24.84
CA GLU A 267 -13.91 4.00 -25.37
C GLU A 267 -13.27 2.79 -24.65
N ILE A 268 -11.98 2.85 -24.36
CA ILE A 268 -11.28 1.81 -23.59
C ILE A 268 -11.83 1.72 -22.16
N ALA A 269 -12.12 2.86 -21.53
CA ALA A 269 -12.69 2.90 -20.19
C ALA A 269 -14.12 2.31 -20.16
N ASN A 270 -14.94 2.61 -21.20
CA ASN A 270 -16.28 2.05 -21.35
C ASN A 270 -16.26 0.53 -21.57
N ALA A 271 -15.24 0.03 -22.26
CA ALA A 271 -15.02 -1.40 -22.47
C ALA A 271 -14.57 -2.14 -21.20
N THR A 272 -14.08 -1.40 -20.21
CA THR A 272 -13.58 -2.01 -18.96
C THR A 272 -14.74 -2.44 -18.08
N THR A 273 -14.81 -3.73 -17.78
CA THR A 273 -15.85 -4.29 -16.89
C THR A 273 -15.84 -3.57 -15.55
N PRO A 274 -16.98 -3.07 -15.05
CA PRO A 274 -17.07 -2.43 -13.73
C PRO A 274 -16.58 -3.31 -12.58
N ALA A 275 -16.08 -2.69 -11.51
CA ALA A 275 -15.56 -3.41 -10.35
C ALA A 275 -16.62 -4.34 -9.72
N GLU A 276 -17.89 -3.91 -9.75
CA GLU A 276 -19.04 -4.66 -9.26
C GLU A 276 -19.29 -5.99 -9.99
N GLU A 277 -18.81 -6.11 -11.23
CA GLU A 277 -18.97 -7.31 -12.06
C GLU A 277 -17.72 -8.21 -12.05
N ARG A 278 -16.66 -7.79 -11.34
CA ARG A 278 -15.35 -8.47 -11.30
C ARG A 278 -15.03 -9.14 -9.97
N HIS A 279 -15.96 -9.17 -9.03
CA HIS A 279 -15.72 -9.71 -7.69
C HIS A 279 -15.70 -11.25 -7.65
N ASP A 280 -16.23 -11.95 -8.64
CA ASP A 280 -16.17 -13.41 -8.74
C ASP A 280 -14.98 -13.83 -9.60
N VAL A 281 -13.84 -14.08 -8.96
CA VAL A 281 -12.60 -14.48 -9.64
C VAL A 281 -12.73 -15.80 -10.39
N THR A 282 -13.68 -16.66 -10.01
CA THR A 282 -13.88 -17.97 -10.65
C THR A 282 -14.43 -17.83 -12.07
N LEU A 283 -15.20 -16.77 -12.32
CA LEU A 283 -15.74 -16.45 -13.65
C LEU A 283 -14.72 -15.76 -14.55
N LEU A 284 -13.70 -15.14 -13.96
CA LEU A 284 -12.66 -14.42 -14.67
C LEU A 284 -11.57 -15.35 -15.23
N TYR A 285 -11.35 -16.51 -14.62
CA TYR A 285 -10.28 -17.43 -14.98
C TYR A 285 -10.63 -18.22 -16.24
N ASN A 286 -9.99 -17.92 -17.37
CA ASN A 286 -10.13 -18.63 -18.64
C ASN A 286 -8.77 -19.07 -19.16
N LYS A 287 -8.44 -20.34 -18.97
CA LYS A 287 -7.17 -20.93 -19.43
C LYS A 287 -7.31 -21.42 -20.87
N MET A 288 -6.35 -21.07 -21.71
CA MET A 288 -6.30 -21.46 -23.12
C MET A 288 -4.87 -21.37 -23.66
N THR A 289 -4.61 -21.95 -24.84
CA THR A 289 -3.35 -21.75 -25.54
C THR A 289 -3.32 -20.40 -26.27
N LEU A 290 -2.12 -19.91 -26.62
CA LEU A 290 -1.98 -18.69 -27.44
C LEU A 290 -2.61 -18.86 -28.84
N LYS A 291 -2.62 -20.08 -29.38
CA LYS A 291 -3.31 -20.41 -30.64
C LYS A 291 -4.82 -20.21 -30.49
N GLU A 292 -5.43 -20.75 -29.43
CA GLU A 292 -6.85 -20.56 -29.15
C GLU A 292 -7.20 -19.08 -28.87
N LEU A 293 -6.31 -18.36 -28.20
CA LEU A 293 -6.45 -16.92 -27.98
C LEU A 293 -6.43 -16.16 -29.30
N GLN A 294 -5.53 -16.53 -30.24
CA GLN A 294 -5.44 -15.94 -31.56
C GLN A 294 -6.72 -16.18 -32.35
N GLU A 295 -7.26 -17.39 -32.32
CA GLU A 295 -8.49 -17.75 -33.03
C GLU A 295 -9.72 -17.00 -32.50
N LYS A 296 -9.82 -16.83 -31.16
CA LYS A 296 -10.96 -16.17 -30.50
C LYS A 296 -10.90 -14.65 -30.56
N PHE A 297 -9.72 -14.07 -30.38
CA PHE A 297 -9.51 -12.64 -30.16
C PHE A 297 -8.48 -12.03 -31.14
N ALA A 298 -8.49 -12.41 -32.41
CA ALA A 298 -7.72 -11.69 -33.43
C ALA A 298 -8.17 -10.22 -33.44
N LEU A 299 -7.29 -9.31 -33.02
CA LEU A 299 -7.54 -7.87 -33.12
C LEU A 299 -7.31 -7.47 -34.57
N ASN A 300 -8.32 -6.94 -35.26
CA ASN A 300 -8.28 -6.61 -36.71
C ASN A 300 -7.41 -5.37 -37.03
N VAL A 301 -6.61 -4.86 -36.10
CA VAL A 301 -5.62 -3.82 -36.41
C VAL A 301 -4.39 -4.49 -36.97
N SER A 302 -4.33 -4.66 -38.31
CA SER A 302 -3.23 -5.28 -39.04
C SER A 302 -2.80 -6.67 -38.50
N GLU A 303 -3.76 -7.58 -38.28
CA GLU A 303 -3.47 -8.97 -37.89
C GLU A 303 -2.65 -9.12 -36.62
N PHE A 304 -3.07 -8.46 -35.49
CA PHE A 304 -2.38 -8.56 -34.22
C PHE A 304 -2.07 -10.02 -33.84
N ASN A 305 -0.79 -10.30 -33.64
CA ASN A 305 -0.30 -11.65 -33.36
C ASN A 305 0.05 -11.77 -31.88
N TRP A 306 -0.79 -12.49 -31.12
CA TRP A 306 -0.60 -12.71 -29.68
C TRP A 306 0.71 -13.41 -29.34
N THR A 307 1.09 -14.43 -30.10
CA THR A 307 2.35 -15.15 -29.93
C THR A 307 3.55 -14.22 -30.13
N PHE A 308 3.51 -13.39 -31.18
CA PHE A 308 4.57 -12.42 -31.45
C PHE A 308 4.69 -11.36 -30.35
N PHE A 309 3.55 -10.85 -29.84
CA PHE A 309 3.53 -9.92 -28.74
C PHE A 309 4.18 -10.52 -27.48
N ILE A 310 3.71 -11.70 -27.04
CA ILE A 310 4.18 -12.34 -25.80
C ILE A 310 5.63 -12.79 -25.96
N GLN A 311 6.02 -13.37 -27.11
CA GLN A 311 7.41 -13.70 -27.40
C GLN A 311 8.30 -12.46 -27.36
N GLY A 312 7.82 -11.31 -27.86
CA GLY A 312 8.52 -10.03 -27.79
C GLY A 312 8.81 -9.59 -26.35
N VAL A 313 7.83 -9.76 -25.45
CA VAL A 313 8.01 -9.47 -24.01
C VAL A 313 9.00 -10.47 -23.39
N MET A 314 8.79 -11.76 -23.59
CA MET A 314 9.54 -12.84 -22.94
C MET A 314 10.97 -12.99 -23.46
N SER A 315 11.25 -12.54 -24.69
CA SER A 315 12.62 -12.51 -25.26
C SER A 315 13.56 -11.64 -24.42
N SER A 316 13.03 -10.61 -23.72
CA SER A 316 13.80 -9.75 -22.83
C SER A 316 14.46 -10.49 -21.66
N VAL A 317 13.99 -11.70 -21.36
CA VAL A 317 14.49 -12.58 -20.30
C VAL A 317 15.01 -13.93 -20.85
N GLY A 318 15.13 -14.06 -22.18
CA GLY A 318 15.64 -15.27 -22.83
C GLY A 318 14.67 -16.47 -22.78
N VAL A 319 13.39 -16.24 -22.51
CA VAL A 319 12.36 -17.28 -22.49
C VAL A 319 11.70 -17.38 -23.86
N GLN A 320 11.64 -18.61 -24.40
CA GLN A 320 10.92 -18.91 -25.63
C GLN A 320 9.47 -19.27 -25.31
N VAL A 321 8.57 -18.77 -26.15
CA VAL A 321 7.13 -18.99 -26.09
C VAL A 321 6.64 -19.36 -27.50
N ASP A 322 5.82 -20.39 -27.59
CA ASP A 322 5.23 -20.86 -28.86
C ASP A 322 3.68 -20.77 -28.84
N PRO A 323 2.99 -21.05 -29.95
CA PRO A 323 1.53 -21.00 -30.02
C PRO A 323 0.79 -21.95 -29.04
N GLU A 324 1.45 -23.00 -28.57
CA GLU A 324 0.88 -23.98 -27.63
C GLU A 324 1.10 -23.58 -26.17
N GLU A 325 1.78 -22.45 -25.88
CA GLU A 325 1.94 -21.93 -24.54
C GLU A 325 0.58 -21.65 -23.90
N GLU A 326 0.34 -22.19 -22.72
CA GLU A 326 -0.88 -21.94 -21.95
C GLU A 326 -0.84 -20.57 -21.28
N VAL A 327 -1.93 -19.85 -21.35
CA VAL A 327 -2.15 -18.54 -20.75
C VAL A 327 -3.49 -18.51 -20.04
N VAL A 328 -3.63 -17.66 -19.03
CA VAL A 328 -4.90 -17.36 -18.38
C VAL A 328 -5.40 -15.99 -18.84
N VAL A 329 -6.61 -15.95 -19.35
CA VAL A 329 -7.27 -14.71 -19.78
C VAL A 329 -8.30 -14.31 -18.74
N TYR A 330 -8.04 -13.20 -18.06
CA TYR A 330 -9.00 -12.50 -17.22
C TYR A 330 -9.66 -11.40 -18.05
N GLY A 331 -10.96 -11.20 -17.87
CA GLY A 331 -11.65 -10.14 -18.60
C GLY A 331 -11.87 -10.41 -20.08
N MET A 332 -12.32 -11.62 -20.46
CA MET A 332 -12.70 -11.94 -21.83
C MET A 332 -13.66 -10.91 -22.46
N PRO A 333 -14.68 -10.36 -21.77
CA PRO A 333 -15.53 -9.31 -22.32
C PRO A 333 -14.74 -8.09 -22.77
N TYR A 334 -13.75 -7.66 -21.97
CA TYR A 334 -12.90 -6.53 -22.34
C TYR A 334 -12.14 -6.75 -23.67
N LEU A 335 -11.59 -7.96 -23.89
CA LEU A 335 -10.88 -8.25 -25.14
C LEU A 335 -11.82 -8.24 -26.34
N GLN A 336 -13.09 -8.64 -26.18
CA GLN A 336 -14.12 -8.55 -27.22
C GLN A 336 -14.42 -7.09 -27.56
N GLU A 337 -14.63 -6.26 -26.58
CA GLU A 337 -14.88 -4.82 -26.74
C GLU A 337 -13.63 -4.11 -27.31
N LEU A 338 -12.43 -4.42 -26.82
CA LEU A 338 -11.19 -3.87 -27.37
C LEU A 338 -11.05 -4.20 -28.87
N LYS A 339 -11.38 -5.44 -29.27
CA LYS A 339 -11.43 -5.84 -30.68
C LYS A 339 -12.42 -4.98 -31.45
N ALA A 340 -13.62 -4.76 -30.91
CA ALA A 340 -14.65 -3.93 -31.53
C ALA A 340 -14.19 -2.47 -31.67
N ILE A 341 -13.61 -1.88 -30.63
CA ILE A 341 -13.08 -0.51 -30.66
C ILE A 341 -12.01 -0.35 -31.74
N LEU A 342 -11.03 -1.25 -31.77
CA LEU A 342 -9.92 -1.19 -32.71
C LEU A 342 -10.35 -1.51 -34.15
N SER A 343 -11.49 -2.21 -34.35
CA SER A 343 -12.00 -2.60 -35.66
C SER A 343 -13.04 -1.63 -36.25
N ASN A 344 -13.97 -1.17 -35.40
CA ASN A 344 -15.14 -0.38 -35.82
C ASN A 344 -14.90 1.13 -35.79
N PHE A 345 -14.05 1.59 -34.89
CA PHE A 345 -13.61 2.98 -34.86
C PHE A 345 -12.26 3.06 -35.59
N PRO A 346 -12.19 3.68 -36.76
CA PRO A 346 -10.95 3.78 -37.52
C PRO A 346 -10.02 4.81 -36.89
N PHE A 347 -9.63 4.57 -35.61
CA PHE A 347 -8.57 5.36 -35.02
C PHE A 347 -7.29 5.21 -35.84
N PRO A 348 -6.73 6.29 -36.35
CA PRO A 348 -5.46 6.23 -37.09
C PRO A 348 -4.38 5.61 -36.21
N ARG A 349 -3.42 4.92 -36.84
CA ARG A 349 -2.23 4.40 -36.09
C ARG A 349 -1.52 5.48 -35.29
N SER A 350 -1.54 6.73 -35.76
CA SER A 350 -1.01 7.88 -35.02
C SER A 350 -1.74 8.14 -33.72
N THR A 351 -3.07 7.99 -33.68
CA THR A 351 -3.85 8.17 -32.43
C THR A 351 -3.54 7.06 -31.42
N ILE A 352 -3.44 5.81 -31.89
CA ILE A 352 -3.06 4.69 -31.01
C ILE A 352 -1.64 4.92 -30.47
N GLN A 353 -0.69 5.30 -31.31
CA GLN A 353 0.67 5.59 -30.89
C GLN A 353 0.73 6.82 -29.96
N ASN A 354 -0.05 7.89 -30.23
CA ASN A 354 -0.19 9.03 -29.34
C ASN A 354 -0.67 8.61 -27.96
N TYR A 355 -1.65 7.70 -27.89
CA TYR A 355 -2.16 7.15 -26.65
C TYR A 355 -1.10 6.32 -25.91
N LEU A 356 -0.41 5.39 -26.57
CA LEU A 356 0.65 4.58 -25.96
C LEU A 356 1.74 5.47 -25.36
N ILE A 357 2.21 6.46 -26.11
CA ILE A 357 3.24 7.39 -25.63
C ILE A 357 2.70 8.25 -24.49
N TRP A 358 1.48 8.76 -24.57
CA TRP A 358 0.88 9.53 -23.48
C TRP A 358 0.84 8.72 -22.16
N ARG A 359 0.50 7.43 -22.23
CA ARG A 359 0.50 6.56 -21.03
C ARG A 359 1.89 6.38 -20.42
N LEU A 360 2.95 6.47 -21.21
CA LEU A 360 4.33 6.48 -20.71
C LEU A 360 4.70 7.86 -20.13
N VAL A 361 4.33 8.93 -20.84
CA VAL A 361 4.65 10.32 -20.47
C VAL A 361 4.03 10.70 -19.13
N ILE A 362 2.74 10.41 -18.91
CA ILE A 362 2.03 10.78 -17.68
C ILE A 362 2.70 10.24 -16.42
N ASP A 363 3.27 9.04 -16.49
CA ASP A 363 3.96 8.42 -15.36
C ASP A 363 5.36 9.04 -15.12
N ARG A 364 5.95 9.65 -16.14
CA ARG A 364 7.34 10.16 -16.09
C ARG A 364 7.43 11.66 -15.90
N VAL A 365 6.36 12.41 -16.17
CA VAL A 365 6.30 13.88 -16.04
C VAL A 365 6.77 14.35 -14.65
N SER A 366 6.38 13.67 -13.59
CA SER A 366 6.81 14.01 -12.22
C SER A 366 8.32 13.85 -11.99
N SER A 367 8.99 13.06 -12.82
CA SER A 367 10.44 12.84 -12.76
C SER A 367 11.25 13.87 -13.55
N LEU A 368 10.61 14.80 -14.26
CA LEU A 368 11.22 15.84 -15.06
C LEU A 368 11.40 17.17 -14.29
N SER A 369 11.77 18.22 -14.98
CA SER A 369 11.98 19.56 -14.44
C SER A 369 10.70 20.17 -13.85
N ARG A 370 10.86 21.29 -13.13
CA ARG A 370 9.75 21.96 -12.43
C ARG A 370 8.63 22.39 -13.38
N ARG A 371 8.96 22.88 -14.59
CA ARG A 371 7.93 23.35 -15.55
C ARG A 371 6.93 22.25 -15.92
N PHE A 372 7.36 20.98 -15.97
CA PHE A 372 6.48 19.84 -16.20
C PHE A 372 5.57 19.56 -15.00
N LYS A 373 6.08 19.71 -13.78
CA LYS A 373 5.26 19.61 -12.56
C LYS A 373 4.22 20.73 -12.48
N ASP A 374 4.62 21.96 -12.81
CA ASP A 374 3.72 23.12 -12.83
C ASP A 374 2.60 22.94 -13.88
N ALA A 375 2.91 22.36 -15.05
CA ALA A 375 1.92 22.00 -16.06
C ALA A 375 0.83 21.01 -15.55
N ARG A 376 1.16 20.16 -14.58
CA ARG A 376 0.23 19.20 -13.97
C ARG A 376 -0.65 19.80 -12.88
N ALA A 377 -0.34 21.00 -12.39
CA ALA A 377 -0.95 21.57 -11.19
C ALA A 377 -2.48 21.70 -11.28
N SER A 378 -3.03 22.16 -12.40
CA SER A 378 -4.48 22.32 -12.61
C SER A 378 -5.20 20.98 -12.62
N TYR A 379 -4.61 19.97 -13.26
CA TYR A 379 -5.15 18.62 -13.26
C TYR A 379 -5.13 18.00 -11.84
N ARG A 380 -4.05 18.17 -11.09
CA ARG A 380 -3.96 17.75 -9.70
C ARG A 380 -5.02 18.44 -8.82
N LYS A 381 -5.27 19.73 -9.06
CA LYS A 381 -6.30 20.49 -8.35
C LYS A 381 -7.69 19.89 -8.59
N ALA A 382 -8.01 19.58 -9.84
CA ALA A 382 -9.30 18.99 -10.19
C ALA A 382 -9.48 17.58 -9.60
N LEU A 383 -8.43 16.75 -9.62
CA LEU A 383 -8.49 15.35 -9.22
C LEU A 383 -8.31 15.13 -7.70
N TYR A 384 -7.41 15.89 -7.07
CA TYR A 384 -6.96 15.67 -5.69
C TYR A 384 -7.22 16.86 -4.75
N GLY A 385 -7.71 17.98 -5.26
CA GLY A 385 -7.94 19.19 -4.47
C GLY A 385 -6.67 19.96 -4.11
N THR A 386 -5.51 19.61 -4.68
CA THR A 386 -4.22 20.26 -4.40
C THR A 386 -3.40 20.51 -5.65
N THR A 387 -2.75 21.69 -5.73
CA THR A 387 -1.78 22.03 -6.78
C THR A 387 -0.34 21.71 -6.39
N LEU A 388 -0.06 21.60 -5.09
CA LEU A 388 1.28 21.42 -4.57
C LEU A 388 1.68 19.93 -4.59
N GLU A 389 2.93 19.69 -4.89
CA GLU A 389 3.54 18.36 -4.82
C GLU A 389 4.36 18.23 -3.54
N GLU A 390 4.64 16.98 -3.16
CA GLU A 390 5.48 16.66 -2.02
C GLU A 390 6.89 17.26 -2.14
N ALA A 391 7.48 17.56 -1.00
CA ALA A 391 8.85 18.04 -0.94
C ALA A 391 9.80 17.00 -1.55
N ARG A 392 10.80 17.46 -2.29
CA ARG A 392 11.75 16.60 -3.02
C ARG A 392 12.38 15.49 -2.16
N TRP A 393 12.75 15.81 -0.93
CA TRP A 393 13.35 14.81 -0.05
C TRP A 393 12.40 13.66 0.26
N ARG A 394 11.08 13.90 0.34
CA ARG A 394 10.06 12.85 0.53
C ARG A 394 9.97 11.94 -0.69
N GLU A 395 10.00 12.51 -1.90
CA GLU A 395 10.06 11.73 -3.14
C GLU A 395 11.29 10.80 -3.14
N CYS A 396 12.45 11.31 -2.71
CA CYS A 396 13.69 10.52 -2.66
C CYS A 396 13.61 9.41 -1.60
N VAL A 397 13.13 9.71 -0.39
CA VAL A 397 12.94 8.71 0.67
C VAL A 397 11.99 7.60 0.21
N SER A 398 10.84 7.99 -0.36
CA SER A 398 9.86 7.04 -0.88
C SER A 398 10.46 6.19 -2.02
N TYR A 399 11.23 6.80 -2.94
CA TYR A 399 11.89 6.07 -4.01
C TYR A 399 12.87 5.03 -3.47
N VAL A 400 13.72 5.40 -2.52
CA VAL A 400 14.68 4.47 -1.90
C VAL A 400 13.96 3.36 -1.14
N ASN A 401 12.93 3.70 -0.35
CA ASN A 401 12.15 2.72 0.39
C ASN A 401 11.46 1.69 -0.52
N ASN A 402 10.89 2.15 -1.65
CA ASN A 402 10.16 1.27 -2.57
C ASN A 402 11.10 0.37 -3.42
N ASN A 403 12.33 0.79 -3.64
CA ASN A 403 13.26 0.04 -4.49
C ASN A 403 14.32 -0.75 -3.71
N MET A 404 14.50 -0.44 -2.42
CA MET A 404 15.45 -1.08 -1.52
C MET A 404 14.77 -1.51 -0.21
N GLU A 405 13.51 -1.93 -0.27
CA GLU A 405 12.62 -2.19 0.86
C GLU A 405 13.25 -3.10 1.94
N ASN A 406 13.91 -4.19 1.52
CA ASN A 406 14.56 -5.13 2.44
C ASN A 406 15.73 -4.49 3.19
N ALA A 407 16.56 -3.70 2.51
CA ALA A 407 17.69 -3.03 3.12
C ALA A 407 17.23 -1.92 4.08
N VAL A 408 16.29 -1.08 3.64
CA VAL A 408 15.69 -0.01 4.44
C VAL A 408 14.92 -0.61 5.63
N GLY A 409 14.16 -1.67 5.41
CA GLY A 409 13.44 -2.39 6.46
C GLY A 409 14.38 -2.99 7.50
N ALA A 410 15.49 -3.62 7.09
CA ALA A 410 16.49 -4.14 7.99
C ALA A 410 17.17 -3.05 8.84
N MET A 411 17.47 -1.89 8.24
CA MET A 411 17.99 -0.72 8.97
C MET A 411 16.97 -0.20 9.98
N TYR A 412 15.72 -0.03 9.59
CA TYR A 412 14.64 0.42 10.46
C TYR A 412 14.45 -0.54 11.65
N VAL A 413 14.36 -1.84 11.39
CA VAL A 413 14.20 -2.86 12.44
C VAL A 413 15.37 -2.85 13.41
N ARG A 414 16.59 -2.72 12.92
CA ARG A 414 17.79 -2.67 13.77
C ARG A 414 17.79 -1.47 14.70
N GLU A 415 17.37 -0.30 14.22
CA GLU A 415 17.54 0.97 14.93
C GLU A 415 16.32 1.35 15.78
N THR A 416 15.12 1.02 15.33
CA THR A 416 13.87 1.47 15.98
C THR A 416 13.06 0.35 16.59
N PHE A 417 13.19 -0.88 16.07
CA PHE A 417 12.44 -2.05 16.50
C PHE A 417 13.35 -3.09 17.16
N ALA A 418 14.07 -2.68 18.22
CA ALA A 418 15.03 -3.52 18.92
C ALA A 418 14.48 -4.02 20.28
N GLY A 419 15.18 -5.00 20.87
CA GLY A 419 14.96 -5.45 22.25
C GLY A 419 13.68 -6.27 22.43
N GLU A 420 12.91 -5.94 23.47
CA GLU A 420 11.73 -6.71 23.91
C GLU A 420 10.55 -6.62 22.94
N SER A 421 10.33 -5.48 22.29
CA SER A 421 9.29 -5.34 21.26
C SER A 421 9.54 -6.29 20.10
N LYS A 422 10.79 -6.41 19.64
CA LYS A 422 11.19 -7.38 18.61
C LYS A 422 10.96 -8.81 19.08
N ARG A 423 11.36 -9.14 20.33
CA ARG A 423 11.14 -10.50 20.89
C ARG A 423 9.67 -10.83 21.02
N MET A 424 8.84 -9.89 21.49
CA MET A 424 7.39 -10.11 21.63
C MET A 424 6.73 -10.40 20.28
N VAL A 425 7.06 -9.65 19.24
CA VAL A 425 6.49 -9.88 17.89
C VAL A 425 7.09 -11.13 17.25
N CYS A 426 8.41 -11.36 17.37
CA CYS A 426 9.05 -12.57 16.83
C CYS A 426 8.64 -13.88 17.54
N SER A 427 8.01 -13.83 18.70
CA SER A 427 7.45 -15.00 19.37
C SER A 427 6.07 -15.42 18.82
N LEU A 428 5.47 -14.63 17.95
CA LEU A 428 4.24 -14.96 17.25
C LEU A 428 4.57 -15.84 16.02
N PRO A 429 4.12 -17.09 15.94
CA PRO A 429 4.59 -18.05 14.93
C PRO A 429 4.36 -17.63 13.48
N PHE A 430 3.42 -16.73 13.21
CA PHE A 430 3.07 -16.26 11.86
C PHE A 430 3.82 -15.00 11.40
N ILE A 431 4.44 -14.23 12.29
CA ILE A 431 5.19 -12.99 11.95
C ILE A 431 6.67 -13.26 11.73
N LEU A 432 7.15 -14.46 12.09
CA LEU A 432 8.57 -14.84 12.11
C LEU A 432 9.25 -14.82 10.74
N LEU A 433 8.53 -15.12 9.66
CA LEU A 433 9.14 -15.34 8.35
C LEU A 433 9.65 -14.04 7.69
N TYR A 434 8.93 -12.95 7.75
CA TYR A 434 9.34 -11.73 7.04
C TYR A 434 10.39 -10.91 7.79
N ILE A 435 10.31 -10.82 9.12
CA ILE A 435 11.36 -10.18 9.93
C ILE A 435 12.67 -11.00 9.83
N HIS A 436 12.58 -12.32 9.71
CA HIS A 436 13.77 -13.17 9.50
C HIS A 436 14.37 -12.98 8.12
N SER A 437 13.57 -12.81 7.08
CA SER A 437 14.02 -12.48 5.71
C SER A 437 14.64 -11.07 5.64
N ALA A 438 14.09 -10.09 6.34
CA ALA A 438 14.68 -8.75 6.45
C ALA A 438 16.00 -8.74 7.28
N CYS A 439 16.18 -9.69 8.20
CA CYS A 439 17.43 -9.89 8.95
C CYS A 439 18.44 -10.76 8.19
N SER A 440 18.00 -11.54 7.21
CA SER A 440 18.85 -12.34 6.33
C SER A 440 19.10 -11.58 5.03
N ALA A 441 20.13 -10.78 4.99
CA ALA A 441 20.57 -10.05 3.79
C ALA A 441 21.11 -10.99 2.67
N ARG A 442 20.64 -12.24 2.59
CA ARG A 442 20.95 -13.16 1.51
C ARG A 442 19.92 -12.98 0.41
N GLY A 443 20.30 -12.25 -0.62
CA GLY A 443 19.56 -12.24 -1.87
C GLY A 443 19.17 -10.87 -2.40
N ILE A 444 20.06 -9.88 -2.31
CA ILE A 444 20.02 -8.75 -3.22
C ILE A 444 20.97 -9.08 -4.38
N PRO A 445 20.49 -9.50 -5.54
CA PRO A 445 21.30 -9.47 -6.74
C PRO A 445 21.32 -8.01 -7.20
N LEU A 446 22.11 -7.19 -6.53
CA LEU A 446 22.37 -5.82 -6.90
C LEU A 446 23.47 -5.77 -7.95
N PHE A 447 23.13 -6.09 -9.20
CA PHE A 447 23.87 -5.63 -10.34
C PHE A 447 23.02 -4.71 -11.20
N LEU A 448 22.37 -3.71 -10.56
CA LEU A 448 21.81 -2.59 -11.28
C LEU A 448 22.97 -1.61 -11.51
N ASN A 449 23.21 -1.30 -12.77
CA ASN A 449 24.24 -0.35 -13.16
C ASN A 449 23.71 1.08 -13.00
N PHE A 450 23.54 1.53 -11.77
CA PHE A 450 23.10 2.88 -11.47
C PHE A 450 24.26 3.86 -11.65
N SER A 451 23.97 4.95 -12.34
CA SER A 451 24.84 6.11 -12.43
C SER A 451 24.43 7.15 -11.40
N GLU A 452 25.38 7.67 -10.63
CA GLU A 452 25.12 8.80 -9.72
C GLU A 452 24.68 10.08 -10.44
N HIS A 453 24.87 10.16 -11.77
CA HIS A 453 24.57 11.32 -12.58
C HIS A 453 23.29 11.19 -13.43
N ASN A 454 22.61 10.02 -13.45
CA ASN A 454 21.53 9.75 -14.40
C ASN A 454 20.25 9.29 -13.69
N TYR A 455 19.62 10.17 -12.92
CA TYR A 455 18.43 9.85 -12.14
C TYR A 455 17.27 9.26 -12.96
N PHE A 456 16.96 9.85 -14.11
CA PHE A 456 15.85 9.41 -14.96
C PHE A 456 16.13 8.02 -15.54
N GLU A 457 17.34 7.80 -16.03
CA GLU A 457 17.78 6.51 -16.57
C GLU A 457 17.85 5.44 -15.49
N ASN A 458 18.22 5.79 -14.26
CA ASN A 458 18.17 4.87 -13.12
C ASN A 458 16.74 4.43 -12.82
N ILE A 459 15.73 5.31 -12.97
CA ILE A 459 14.33 4.93 -12.87
C ILE A 459 13.97 3.92 -13.96
N LEU A 460 14.36 4.17 -15.22
CA LEU A 460 14.09 3.26 -16.33
C LEU A 460 14.76 1.91 -16.14
N GLU A 461 16.02 1.90 -15.68
CA GLU A 461 16.75 0.67 -15.40
C GLU A 461 16.10 -0.16 -14.29
N ASN A 462 15.62 0.50 -13.24
CA ASN A 462 14.91 -0.16 -12.16
C ASN A 462 13.57 -0.76 -12.62
N LEU A 463 12.81 -0.04 -13.45
CA LEU A 463 11.59 -0.55 -14.07
C LEU A 463 11.86 -1.77 -14.94
N ARG A 464 12.90 -1.71 -15.78
CA ARG A 464 13.34 -2.83 -16.61
C ARG A 464 13.72 -4.05 -15.78
N ALA A 465 14.50 -3.86 -14.73
CA ALA A 465 14.90 -4.94 -13.83
C ALA A 465 13.70 -5.55 -13.10
N GLY A 466 12.75 -4.72 -12.64
CA GLY A 466 11.51 -5.18 -12.03
C GLY A 466 10.66 -6.04 -12.97
N ALA A 467 10.48 -5.59 -14.22
CA ALA A 467 9.80 -6.37 -15.26
C ALA A 467 10.49 -7.71 -15.50
N GLN A 468 11.81 -7.71 -15.71
CA GLN A 468 12.59 -8.92 -15.96
C GLN A 468 12.55 -9.89 -14.79
N LYS A 469 12.61 -9.40 -13.54
CA LYS A 469 12.49 -10.24 -12.34
C LYS A 469 11.13 -10.96 -12.30
N SER A 470 10.05 -10.29 -12.65
CA SER A 470 8.72 -10.90 -12.72
C SER A 470 8.60 -11.90 -13.87
N LEU A 471 9.07 -11.54 -15.06
CA LEU A 471 8.94 -12.38 -16.29
C LEU A 471 9.77 -13.67 -16.21
N LYS A 472 10.96 -13.65 -15.61
CA LYS A 472 11.82 -14.83 -15.42
C LYS A 472 11.14 -15.96 -14.68
N LYS A 473 10.20 -15.65 -13.80
CA LYS A 473 9.48 -16.64 -13.00
C LYS A 473 8.76 -17.70 -13.85
N LEU A 474 8.36 -17.39 -15.10
CA LEU A 474 7.59 -18.33 -15.93
C LEU A 474 8.21 -19.73 -16.04
N ARG A 475 9.53 -19.85 -16.00
CA ARG A 475 10.25 -21.14 -16.08
C ARG A 475 10.90 -21.55 -14.76
N GLU A 476 10.69 -20.76 -13.70
CA GLU A 476 11.18 -21.08 -12.36
C GLU A 476 10.15 -21.92 -11.62
N ARG A 477 10.62 -22.87 -10.82
CA ARG A 477 9.75 -23.58 -9.89
C ARG A 477 9.23 -22.58 -8.86
N VAL A 478 7.97 -22.71 -8.53
CA VAL A 478 7.41 -21.92 -7.44
C VAL A 478 7.99 -22.45 -6.13
N ASP A 479 8.69 -21.57 -5.42
CA ASP A 479 9.24 -21.89 -4.11
C ASP A 479 8.07 -22.00 -3.11
N GLN A 480 7.80 -23.22 -2.64
CA GLN A 480 6.68 -23.50 -1.74
C GLN A 480 6.80 -22.78 -0.40
N ASP A 481 8.03 -22.50 0.03
CA ASP A 481 8.26 -21.69 1.23
C ASP A 481 7.91 -20.21 1.00
N ILE A 482 7.97 -19.74 -0.26
CA ILE A 482 7.56 -18.40 -0.70
C ILE A 482 6.07 -18.38 -1.14
N ILE A 483 5.51 -19.48 -1.64
CA ILE A 483 4.06 -19.60 -1.91
C ILE A 483 3.27 -19.27 -0.64
N SER A 484 3.73 -19.75 0.49
CA SER A 484 3.11 -19.40 1.75
C SER A 484 3.06 -17.89 2.01
N LEU A 485 3.94 -17.09 1.36
CA LEU A 485 3.97 -15.61 1.43
C LEU A 485 3.10 -14.92 0.34
N SER A 486 2.70 -15.62 -0.70
CA SER A 486 1.88 -15.07 -1.81
C SER A 486 0.45 -15.60 -1.85
N LEU A 487 0.08 -16.45 -0.89
CA LEU A 487 -1.27 -16.95 -0.73
C LEU A 487 -2.19 -15.89 -0.07
N PRO A 488 -3.50 -15.89 -0.36
CA PRO A 488 -4.48 -15.06 0.34
C PRO A 488 -4.50 -15.27 1.87
N LEU A 489 -3.88 -16.34 2.36
CA LEU A 489 -3.76 -16.67 3.79
C LEU A 489 -2.50 -16.13 4.46
N PHE A 490 -1.64 -15.40 3.73
CA PHE A 490 -0.41 -14.83 4.27
C PHE A 490 -0.53 -13.32 4.47
N ALA A 491 -0.55 -12.92 5.73
CA ALA A 491 -0.52 -11.51 6.10
C ALA A 491 0.92 -11.05 6.39
N VAL A 492 1.36 -10.00 5.72
CA VAL A 492 2.65 -9.34 5.94
C VAL A 492 2.44 -8.06 6.71
N PHE A 493 3.03 -7.96 7.92
CA PHE A 493 2.96 -6.77 8.74
C PHE A 493 4.29 -6.00 8.66
N PRO A 494 4.36 -4.88 7.92
CA PRO A 494 5.54 -4.05 7.86
C PRO A 494 5.93 -3.54 9.25
N ALA A 495 7.22 -3.53 9.58
CA ALA A 495 7.68 -3.06 10.90
C ALA A 495 7.24 -1.62 11.22
N GLY A 496 7.01 -0.79 10.22
CA GLY A 496 6.54 0.58 10.35
C GLY A 496 5.17 0.73 11.01
N ILE A 497 4.27 -0.28 10.94
CA ILE A 497 2.97 -0.25 11.62
C ILE A 497 3.07 -0.65 13.10
N LEU A 498 4.17 -1.29 13.52
CA LEU A 498 4.35 -1.80 14.87
C LEU A 498 4.78 -0.69 15.86
N GLN A 499 4.01 0.38 15.87
CA GLN A 499 4.18 1.54 16.73
C GLN A 499 2.80 2.14 17.10
N PRO A 500 2.71 3.03 18.13
CA PRO A 500 1.44 3.66 18.49
C PRO A 500 0.82 4.42 17.28
N PRO A 501 -0.51 4.37 17.14
CA PRO A 501 -1.51 3.78 18.03
C PRO A 501 -1.73 2.28 17.87
N PHE A 502 -1.11 1.63 16.88
CA PHE A 502 -1.34 0.22 16.56
C PHE A 502 -0.75 -0.71 17.60
N PHE A 503 0.54 -0.52 17.95
CA PHE A 503 1.25 -1.39 18.87
C PHE A 503 2.21 -0.62 19.79
N SER A 504 2.25 -0.99 21.07
CA SER A 504 3.31 -0.62 21.98
C SER A 504 3.36 -1.58 23.18
N LYS A 505 4.57 -1.98 23.58
CA LYS A 505 4.78 -2.76 24.80
C LYS A 505 4.40 -1.99 26.07
N HIS A 506 4.28 -0.67 26.00
CA HIS A 506 4.02 0.22 27.13
C HIS A 506 2.57 0.70 27.22
N GLN A 507 1.70 0.27 26.31
CA GLN A 507 0.28 0.59 26.38
C GLN A 507 -0.52 -0.64 26.84
N PRO A 508 -1.72 -0.47 27.44
CA PRO A 508 -2.60 -1.56 27.78
C PRO A 508 -2.87 -2.49 26.59
N GLN A 509 -2.99 -3.79 26.84
CA GLN A 509 -3.27 -4.76 25.80
C GLN A 509 -4.61 -4.51 25.09
N ALA A 510 -5.59 -3.96 25.81
CA ALA A 510 -6.83 -3.48 25.20
C ALA A 510 -6.56 -2.61 23.97
N LEU A 511 -5.57 -1.71 24.03
CA LEU A 511 -5.19 -0.86 22.91
C LEU A 511 -4.44 -1.64 21.81
N ASN A 512 -3.56 -2.58 22.17
CA ASN A 512 -2.84 -3.42 21.22
C ASN A 512 -3.80 -4.32 20.46
N PHE A 513 -4.74 -4.96 21.13
CA PHE A 513 -5.76 -5.79 20.46
C PHE A 513 -6.74 -4.96 19.64
N GLY A 514 -7.13 -3.76 20.09
CA GLY A 514 -7.97 -2.83 19.31
C GLY A 514 -7.22 -2.15 18.16
N GLY A 515 -5.89 -2.10 18.21
CA GLY A 515 -5.01 -1.57 17.16
C GLY A 515 -4.50 -2.66 16.22
N ILE A 516 -3.27 -3.14 16.45
CA ILE A 516 -2.64 -4.16 15.57
C ILE A 516 -3.41 -5.49 15.57
N GLY A 517 -4.03 -5.85 16.70
CA GLY A 517 -4.82 -7.09 16.76
C GLY A 517 -5.99 -7.11 15.79
N MET A 518 -6.66 -5.98 15.62
CA MET A 518 -7.72 -5.82 14.62
C MET A 518 -7.18 -5.94 13.20
N VAL A 519 -6.04 -5.32 12.90
CA VAL A 519 -5.39 -5.43 11.57
C VAL A 519 -5.02 -6.89 11.28
N ILE A 520 -4.45 -7.61 12.25
CA ILE A 520 -4.16 -9.04 12.11
C ILE A 520 -5.42 -9.85 11.82
N GLY A 521 -6.50 -9.60 12.56
CA GLY A 521 -7.79 -10.28 12.33
C GLY A 521 -8.41 -9.92 10.97
N HIS A 522 -8.25 -8.69 10.49
CA HIS A 522 -8.68 -8.22 9.17
C HIS A 522 -7.97 -9.01 8.05
N GLU A 523 -6.65 -9.07 8.08
CA GLU A 523 -5.86 -9.80 7.09
C GLU A 523 -6.17 -11.32 7.09
N ILE A 524 -6.34 -11.92 8.27
CA ILE A 524 -6.77 -13.33 8.36
C ILE A 524 -8.15 -13.53 7.75
N THR A 525 -9.07 -12.57 7.93
CA THR A 525 -10.44 -12.67 7.40
C THR A 525 -10.45 -12.58 5.88
N HIS A 526 -9.49 -11.89 5.23
CA HIS A 526 -9.36 -11.88 3.78
C HIS A 526 -9.21 -13.28 3.16
N GLY A 527 -8.67 -14.26 3.88
CA GLY A 527 -8.70 -15.65 3.44
C GLY A 527 -10.10 -16.25 3.27
N PHE A 528 -11.14 -15.58 3.79
CA PHE A 528 -12.53 -16.04 3.83
C PHE A 528 -13.52 -14.93 3.39
N ASP A 529 -13.06 -13.89 2.72
CA ASP A 529 -13.92 -12.90 2.07
C ASP A 529 -14.51 -13.43 0.76
N ASP A 530 -15.17 -12.60 -0.03
CA ASP A 530 -15.80 -12.99 -1.30
C ASP A 530 -14.80 -13.49 -2.35
N ASN A 531 -13.55 -13.05 -2.30
CA ASN A 531 -12.46 -13.50 -3.16
C ASN A 531 -11.67 -14.66 -2.53
N GLY A 532 -11.15 -14.48 -1.31
CA GLY A 532 -10.25 -15.44 -0.66
C GLY A 532 -10.89 -16.79 -0.39
N ARG A 533 -12.21 -16.83 -0.12
CA ARG A 533 -12.96 -18.09 0.06
C ARG A 533 -12.90 -19.06 -1.13
N ASN A 534 -12.55 -18.58 -2.32
CA ASN A 534 -12.44 -19.41 -3.52
C ASN A 534 -11.12 -20.18 -3.62
N PHE A 535 -10.20 -19.97 -2.68
CA PHE A 535 -8.89 -20.63 -2.64
C PHE A 535 -8.81 -21.60 -1.46
N ASP A 536 -8.18 -22.74 -1.68
CA ASP A 536 -7.91 -23.73 -0.65
C ASP A 536 -6.66 -23.38 0.18
N LYS A 537 -6.31 -24.25 1.12
CA LYS A 537 -5.11 -24.08 1.98
C LYS A 537 -3.77 -24.06 1.23
N ASP A 538 -3.74 -24.57 0.01
CA ASP A 538 -2.55 -24.63 -0.84
C ASP A 538 -2.54 -23.47 -1.87
N GLY A 539 -3.57 -22.61 -1.82
CA GLY A 539 -3.74 -21.44 -2.69
C GLY A 539 -4.27 -21.78 -4.08
N ASN A 540 -4.87 -22.92 -4.26
CA ASN A 540 -5.52 -23.28 -5.50
C ASN A 540 -6.98 -22.84 -5.50
N MET A 541 -7.42 -22.22 -6.59
CA MET A 541 -8.82 -21.87 -6.83
C MET A 541 -9.61 -23.16 -7.03
N LEU A 542 -10.34 -23.55 -6.01
CA LEU A 542 -11.09 -24.80 -5.95
C LEU A 542 -12.41 -24.61 -5.19
N ASP A 543 -13.47 -25.24 -5.68
CA ASP A 543 -14.73 -25.29 -4.94
C ASP A 543 -14.64 -26.34 -3.80
N TRP A 544 -14.18 -25.88 -2.64
CA TRP A 544 -13.99 -26.71 -1.43
C TRP A 544 -15.08 -26.54 -0.39
N TRP A 545 -16.03 -25.63 -0.65
CA TRP A 545 -17.15 -25.37 0.24
C TRP A 545 -18.29 -26.38 0.04
N SER A 546 -18.97 -26.72 1.14
CA SER A 546 -20.26 -27.40 0.99
C SER A 546 -21.30 -26.42 0.38
N ASN A 547 -22.26 -26.97 -0.36
CA ASN A 547 -23.34 -26.17 -0.92
C ASN A 547 -24.07 -25.34 0.16
N PHE A 548 -24.25 -25.90 1.35
CA PHE A 548 -24.83 -25.19 2.49
C PHE A 548 -23.98 -23.99 2.90
N SER A 549 -22.66 -24.16 3.08
CA SER A 549 -21.77 -23.06 3.47
C SER A 549 -21.67 -21.98 2.41
N ALA A 550 -21.63 -22.36 1.13
CA ALA A 550 -21.58 -21.41 0.02
C ALA A 550 -22.87 -20.57 -0.08
N LEU A 551 -24.04 -21.20 0.05
CA LEU A 551 -25.33 -20.51 0.06
C LEU A 551 -25.45 -19.59 1.27
N HIS A 552 -25.09 -20.07 2.44
CA HIS A 552 -25.15 -19.28 3.67
C HIS A 552 -24.21 -18.04 3.58
N PHE A 553 -22.99 -18.20 3.09
CA PHE A 553 -22.10 -17.07 2.83
C PHE A 553 -22.74 -16.05 1.91
N LYS A 554 -23.36 -16.49 0.80
CA LYS A 554 -24.02 -15.62 -0.17
C LYS A 554 -25.20 -14.85 0.45
N GLU A 555 -25.96 -15.46 1.32
CA GLU A 555 -27.05 -14.79 2.05
C GLU A 555 -26.53 -13.77 3.04
N GLN A 556 -25.52 -14.12 3.83
CA GLN A 556 -24.95 -13.23 4.84
C GLN A 556 -24.21 -12.03 4.19
N SER A 557 -23.48 -12.28 3.11
CA SER A 557 -22.77 -11.21 2.39
C SER A 557 -23.73 -10.18 1.75
N ARG A 558 -24.93 -10.58 1.30
CA ARG A 558 -25.97 -9.65 0.81
C ARG A 558 -26.35 -8.60 1.86
N CYS A 559 -26.42 -9.00 3.13
CA CYS A 559 -26.67 -8.06 4.22
C CYS A 559 -25.61 -6.97 4.26
N MET A 560 -24.31 -7.33 4.14
CA MET A 560 -23.19 -6.38 4.09
C MET A 560 -23.32 -5.45 2.87
N VAL A 561 -23.57 -6.01 1.69
CA VAL A 561 -23.75 -5.21 0.46
C VAL A 561 -24.84 -4.17 0.66
N TYR A 562 -25.99 -4.57 1.20
CA TYR A 562 -27.12 -3.67 1.44
C TYR A 562 -26.79 -2.61 2.49
N GLN A 563 -26.23 -2.99 3.63
CA GLN A 563 -25.87 -2.06 4.70
C GLN A 563 -24.91 -0.98 4.21
N TYR A 564 -23.78 -1.37 3.61
CA TYR A 564 -22.76 -0.40 3.17
C TYR A 564 -23.22 0.40 1.96
N GLY A 565 -24.01 -0.19 1.07
CA GLY A 565 -24.61 0.52 -0.07
C GLY A 565 -25.61 1.62 0.32
N ASN A 566 -26.09 1.60 1.55
CA ASN A 566 -26.96 2.65 2.09
C ASN A 566 -26.20 3.77 2.81
N TYR A 567 -24.88 3.73 2.91
CA TYR A 567 -24.11 4.84 3.46
C TYR A 567 -23.88 5.91 2.39
N THR A 568 -24.42 7.09 2.62
CA THR A 568 -24.25 8.27 1.78
C THR A 568 -23.06 9.09 2.26
N TRP A 569 -22.14 9.42 1.38
CA TRP A 569 -20.98 10.24 1.71
C TRP A 569 -21.12 11.67 1.21
N GLU A 570 -21.52 12.57 2.08
CA GLU A 570 -21.77 13.99 1.77
C GLU A 570 -20.54 14.67 1.16
N LEU A 571 -19.35 14.34 1.65
CA LEU A 571 -18.10 14.90 1.14
C LEU A 571 -17.83 14.51 -0.33
N ALA A 572 -18.38 13.41 -0.78
CA ALA A 572 -18.33 12.95 -2.18
C ALA A 572 -19.55 13.42 -3.00
N GLY A 573 -20.20 14.52 -2.59
CA GLY A 573 -21.37 15.05 -3.26
C GLY A 573 -22.65 14.24 -3.05
N GLY A 574 -22.77 13.55 -1.90
CA GLY A 574 -23.95 12.75 -1.56
C GLY A 574 -24.03 11.41 -2.32
N GLN A 575 -22.90 10.91 -2.84
CA GLN A 575 -22.85 9.59 -3.46
C GLN A 575 -22.88 8.49 -2.40
N ASN A 576 -23.51 7.37 -2.73
CA ASN A 576 -23.48 6.19 -1.87
C ASN A 576 -22.22 5.36 -2.09
N VAL A 577 -21.78 4.69 -1.02
CA VAL A 577 -20.72 3.68 -1.09
C VAL A 577 -21.18 2.50 -1.95
N SER A 578 -20.31 1.96 -2.80
CA SER A 578 -20.61 0.71 -3.50
C SER A 578 -20.44 -0.47 -2.53
N GLY A 579 -21.55 -1.00 -2.03
CA GLY A 579 -21.52 -2.15 -1.11
C GLY A 579 -20.97 -3.42 -1.76
N ILE A 580 -20.99 -3.51 -3.10
CA ILE A 580 -20.45 -4.64 -3.86
C ILE A 580 -18.94 -4.53 -3.99
N SER A 581 -18.42 -3.40 -4.51
CA SER A 581 -16.97 -3.23 -4.71
C SER A 581 -16.19 -3.17 -3.40
N THR A 582 -16.84 -2.83 -2.28
CA THR A 582 -16.22 -2.78 -0.96
C THR A 582 -16.51 -4.02 -0.09
N LEU A 583 -17.16 -5.06 -0.65
CA LEU A 583 -17.64 -6.21 0.12
C LEU A 583 -16.52 -6.95 0.86
N GLY A 584 -15.44 -7.30 0.18
CA GLY A 584 -14.32 -8.04 0.78
C GLY A 584 -13.70 -7.30 1.96
N GLU A 585 -13.44 -6.02 1.79
CA GLU A 585 -12.91 -5.16 2.85
C GLU A 585 -13.89 -5.00 4.02
N ASN A 586 -15.18 -4.89 3.74
CA ASN A 586 -16.20 -4.80 4.78
C ASN A 586 -16.33 -6.10 5.57
N ILE A 587 -16.22 -7.26 4.92
CA ILE A 587 -16.19 -8.57 5.59
C ILE A 587 -14.94 -8.66 6.47
N ALA A 588 -13.79 -8.26 5.96
CA ALA A 588 -12.51 -8.29 6.67
C ALA A 588 -12.52 -7.38 7.92
N ASP A 589 -13.05 -6.16 7.80
CA ASP A 589 -13.20 -5.24 8.94
C ASP A 589 -14.13 -5.81 10.04
N ASN A 590 -15.29 -6.33 9.64
CA ASN A 590 -16.27 -6.93 10.56
C ASN A 590 -15.72 -8.18 11.25
N GLY A 591 -15.01 -9.06 10.52
CA GLY A 591 -14.36 -10.25 11.05
C GLY A 591 -13.20 -9.89 11.97
N GLY A 592 -12.35 -8.96 11.53
CA GLY A 592 -11.14 -8.55 12.25
C GLY A 592 -11.41 -7.99 13.64
N VAL A 593 -12.36 -7.07 13.77
CA VAL A 593 -12.72 -6.51 15.09
C VAL A 593 -13.29 -7.57 16.03
N ARG A 594 -14.08 -8.53 15.52
CA ARG A 594 -14.63 -9.63 16.33
C ARG A 594 -13.56 -10.60 16.81
N GLN A 595 -12.66 -11.01 15.92
CA GLN A 595 -11.56 -11.91 16.24
C GLN A 595 -10.61 -11.27 17.27
N ALA A 596 -10.23 -10.02 17.06
CA ALA A 596 -9.37 -9.28 17.98
C ALA A 596 -9.99 -9.14 19.36
N TYR A 597 -11.29 -8.82 19.45
CA TYR A 597 -11.97 -8.70 20.73
C TYR A 597 -12.09 -10.05 21.46
N LYS A 598 -12.41 -11.14 20.76
CA LYS A 598 -12.40 -12.48 21.34
C LYS A 598 -11.02 -12.89 21.85
N ALA A 599 -9.97 -12.57 21.10
CA ALA A 599 -8.59 -12.82 21.52
C ALA A 599 -8.22 -12.00 22.77
N TYR A 600 -8.65 -10.74 22.84
CA TYR A 600 -8.46 -9.88 24.00
C TYR A 600 -9.17 -10.45 25.23
N LEU A 601 -10.40 -10.93 25.11
CA LEU A 601 -11.12 -11.53 26.25
C LEU A 601 -10.41 -12.80 26.77
N LYS A 602 -9.93 -13.67 25.86
CA LYS A 602 -9.14 -14.85 26.23
C LYS A 602 -7.83 -14.47 26.93
N TRP A 603 -7.18 -13.39 26.48
CA TRP A 603 -5.99 -12.87 27.16
C TRP A 603 -6.33 -12.39 28.57
N LEU A 604 -7.44 -11.64 28.76
CA LEU A 604 -7.90 -11.19 30.09
C LEU A 604 -8.21 -12.33 31.05
N GLU A 605 -8.77 -13.42 30.54
CA GLU A 605 -9.05 -14.63 31.35
C GLU A 605 -7.77 -15.28 31.85
N ARG A 606 -6.70 -15.25 31.05
CA ARG A 606 -5.42 -15.88 31.37
C ARG A 606 -4.52 -15.00 32.24
N GLU A 607 -4.40 -13.73 31.89
CA GLU A 607 -3.41 -12.81 32.50
C GLU A 607 -4.01 -11.88 33.57
N GLY A 608 -5.33 -11.77 33.64
CA GLY A 608 -6.03 -11.01 34.65
C GLY A 608 -6.25 -9.53 34.31
N LYS A 609 -6.20 -8.66 35.33
CA LYS A 609 -6.56 -7.23 35.17
C LYS A 609 -5.38 -6.39 34.71
N GLU A 610 -5.64 -5.50 33.77
CA GLU A 610 -4.72 -4.45 33.37
C GLU A 610 -4.80 -3.20 34.23
N PRO A 611 -3.69 -2.43 34.40
CA PRO A 611 -3.73 -1.14 35.09
C PRO A 611 -4.52 -0.11 34.27
N LYS A 612 -5.32 0.72 34.98
CA LYS A 612 -6.08 1.80 34.33
C LYS A 612 -5.16 2.91 33.82
N LEU A 613 -5.55 3.52 32.72
CA LEU A 613 -4.88 4.72 32.21
C LEU A 613 -5.27 5.95 33.09
N PRO A 614 -4.30 6.80 33.42
CA PRO A 614 -4.55 7.99 34.27
C PRO A 614 -5.42 9.01 33.49
N GLY A 615 -6.35 9.65 34.20
CA GLY A 615 -7.21 10.70 33.64
C GLY A 615 -8.31 10.22 32.70
N LEU A 616 -8.46 8.90 32.50
CA LEU A 616 -9.52 8.29 31.70
C LEU A 616 -10.46 7.45 32.56
N ASN A 617 -11.74 7.81 32.56
CA ASN A 617 -12.78 7.03 33.27
C ASN A 617 -13.47 6.06 32.28
N LEU A 618 -12.66 5.26 31.58
CA LEU A 618 -13.12 4.25 30.63
C LEU A 618 -12.64 2.87 31.05
N SER A 619 -13.49 1.86 30.87
CA SER A 619 -13.09 0.46 31.03
C SER A 619 -12.12 0.03 29.91
N HIS A 620 -11.31 -1.01 30.13
CA HIS A 620 -10.41 -1.54 29.12
C HIS A 620 -11.17 -2.04 27.88
N LYS A 621 -12.39 -2.60 28.04
CA LYS A 621 -13.25 -2.97 26.93
C LYS A 621 -13.68 -1.76 26.11
N GLN A 622 -13.95 -0.61 26.74
CA GLN A 622 -14.21 0.65 26.02
C GLN A 622 -12.95 1.16 25.31
N LEU A 623 -11.79 1.05 25.96
CA LEU A 623 -10.51 1.43 25.35
C LEU A 623 -10.17 0.60 24.12
N PHE A 624 -10.52 -0.70 24.11
CA PHE A 624 -10.38 -1.55 22.91
C PHE A 624 -11.12 -0.93 21.72
N PHE A 625 -12.42 -0.68 21.85
CA PHE A 625 -13.22 -0.12 20.76
C PHE A 625 -12.81 1.31 20.41
N LEU A 626 -12.39 2.09 21.41
CA LEU A 626 -11.94 3.44 21.18
C LEU A 626 -10.66 3.48 20.34
N ASN A 627 -9.67 2.63 20.66
CA ASN A 627 -8.44 2.57 19.88
C ASN A 627 -8.68 1.97 18.49
N PHE A 628 -9.58 0.98 18.37
CA PHE A 628 -10.07 0.50 17.06
C PHE A 628 -10.55 1.67 16.19
N ALA A 629 -11.37 2.56 16.73
CA ALA A 629 -11.84 3.70 15.95
C ALA A 629 -10.74 4.74 15.71
N GLN A 630 -9.89 5.00 16.69
CA GLN A 630 -8.85 6.03 16.59
C GLN A 630 -7.77 5.76 15.56
N VAL A 631 -7.49 4.49 15.21
CA VAL A 631 -6.56 4.17 14.12
C VAL A 631 -7.09 4.58 12.74
N TRP A 632 -8.40 4.79 12.62
CA TRP A 632 -9.08 5.21 11.39
C TRP A 632 -9.38 6.72 11.34
N CYS A 633 -8.93 7.53 12.31
CA CYS A 633 -9.14 8.98 12.22
C CYS A 633 -8.47 9.55 10.98
N GLY A 634 -9.21 10.31 10.19
CA GLY A 634 -8.70 10.93 8.97
C GLY A 634 -9.70 11.86 8.30
N SER A 635 -9.18 12.77 7.48
CA SER A 635 -9.91 13.76 6.70
C SER A 635 -9.56 13.65 5.23
N TYR A 636 -10.49 14.02 4.37
CA TYR A 636 -10.37 13.98 2.93
C TYR A 636 -10.69 15.35 2.32
N ARG A 637 -10.08 15.66 1.17
CA ARG A 637 -10.57 16.75 0.31
C ARG A 637 -11.77 16.28 -0.50
N PRO A 638 -12.76 17.15 -0.78
CA PRO A 638 -13.97 16.76 -1.52
C PRO A 638 -13.66 16.17 -2.91
N GLU A 639 -12.69 16.73 -3.63
CA GLU A 639 -12.29 16.27 -4.95
C GLU A 639 -11.78 14.82 -4.88
N TYR A 640 -10.91 14.54 -3.92
CA TYR A 640 -10.39 13.19 -3.71
C TYR A 640 -11.48 12.24 -3.21
N ALA A 641 -12.39 12.68 -2.33
CA ALA A 641 -13.52 11.87 -1.86
C ALA A 641 -14.40 11.43 -3.03
N SER A 642 -14.73 12.37 -3.96
CA SER A 642 -15.52 12.08 -5.16
C SER A 642 -14.84 11.10 -6.12
N GLN A 643 -13.52 11.04 -6.12
CA GLN A 643 -12.76 10.08 -6.90
C GLN A 643 -12.67 8.73 -6.18
N SER A 644 -12.30 8.73 -4.88
CA SER A 644 -12.04 7.50 -4.14
C SER A 644 -13.30 6.65 -3.96
N ILE A 645 -14.48 7.25 -3.79
CA ILE A 645 -15.75 6.51 -3.66
C ILE A 645 -16.05 5.61 -4.88
N LYS A 646 -15.46 5.92 -6.04
CA LYS A 646 -15.66 5.16 -7.29
C LYS A 646 -14.54 4.14 -7.56
N THR A 647 -13.37 4.31 -6.93
CA THR A 647 -12.16 3.58 -7.31
C THR A 647 -11.50 2.80 -6.18
N ASP A 648 -11.79 3.16 -4.92
CA ASP A 648 -11.24 2.48 -3.75
C ASP A 648 -12.12 1.28 -3.38
N VAL A 649 -11.49 0.13 -3.16
CA VAL A 649 -12.16 -1.08 -2.68
C VAL A 649 -12.48 -1.02 -1.18
N HIS A 650 -11.95 -0.01 -0.47
CA HIS A 650 -12.25 0.25 0.92
C HIS A 650 -13.39 1.24 1.09
N SER A 651 -14.26 1.00 2.03
CA SER A 651 -15.22 2.01 2.49
C SER A 651 -14.50 3.21 3.11
N PRO A 652 -15.06 4.45 3.04
CA PRO A 652 -14.50 5.61 3.72
C PRO A 652 -14.25 5.34 5.21
N LEU A 653 -13.17 5.92 5.78
CA LEU A 653 -12.69 5.63 7.14
C LEU A 653 -13.81 5.67 8.20
N LYS A 654 -14.74 6.64 8.09
CA LYS A 654 -15.90 6.72 8.98
C LYS A 654 -16.74 5.44 8.93
N TYR A 655 -17.00 4.91 7.74
CA TYR A 655 -17.87 3.75 7.55
C TYR A 655 -17.17 2.42 7.84
N ARG A 656 -15.85 2.35 7.73
CA ARG A 656 -15.06 1.22 8.26
C ARG A 656 -15.29 1.06 9.77
N VAL A 657 -15.35 2.15 10.52
CA VAL A 657 -15.63 2.15 11.97
C VAL A 657 -17.10 1.91 12.26
N MET A 658 -17.96 2.75 11.68
CA MET A 658 -19.40 2.73 12.01
C MET A 658 -20.04 1.40 11.60
N GLY A 659 -19.80 0.95 10.35
CA GLY A 659 -20.39 -0.27 9.82
C GLY A 659 -20.00 -1.52 10.60
N SER A 660 -18.71 -1.65 10.94
CA SER A 660 -18.21 -2.80 11.71
C SER A 660 -18.77 -2.85 13.14
N LEU A 661 -18.85 -1.70 13.81
CA LEU A 661 -19.32 -1.64 15.19
C LEU A 661 -20.85 -1.71 15.32
N GLN A 662 -21.62 -1.23 14.34
CA GLN A 662 -23.07 -1.42 14.27
C GLN A 662 -23.44 -2.91 14.27
N ASN A 663 -22.63 -3.74 13.65
CA ASN A 663 -22.84 -5.18 13.56
C ASN A 663 -22.34 -5.96 14.79
N PHE A 664 -21.66 -5.31 15.73
CA PHE A 664 -21.02 -6.00 16.84
C PHE A 664 -21.76 -5.80 18.17
N GLU A 665 -22.42 -6.86 18.67
CA GLU A 665 -23.22 -6.81 19.90
C GLU A 665 -22.39 -6.36 21.11
N ALA A 666 -21.17 -6.89 21.26
CA ALA A 666 -20.29 -6.54 22.38
C ALA A 666 -19.97 -5.03 22.44
N PHE A 667 -19.95 -4.33 21.29
CA PHE A 667 -19.82 -2.88 21.29
C PHE A 667 -21.04 -2.22 21.95
N SER A 668 -22.25 -2.61 21.53
CA SER A 668 -23.51 -2.07 22.05
C SER A 668 -23.65 -2.31 23.55
N GLU A 669 -23.23 -3.48 24.05
CA GLU A 669 -23.20 -3.83 25.47
C GLU A 669 -22.21 -2.96 26.26
N VAL A 670 -20.97 -2.82 25.75
CA VAL A 670 -19.87 -2.08 26.42
C VAL A 670 -20.18 -0.59 26.54
N PHE A 671 -20.82 0.00 25.53
CA PHE A 671 -21.25 1.40 25.54
C PHE A 671 -22.72 1.59 26.01
N ARG A 672 -23.41 0.51 26.33
CA ARG A 672 -24.83 0.50 26.80
C ARG A 672 -25.78 1.19 25.82
N CYS A 673 -25.58 0.98 24.54
CA CYS A 673 -26.41 1.54 23.50
C CYS A 673 -27.77 0.83 23.47
N LYS A 674 -28.84 1.62 23.52
CA LYS A 674 -30.22 1.08 23.42
C LYS A 674 -30.45 0.55 22.01
N ARG A 675 -31.15 -0.60 21.92
CA ARG A 675 -31.57 -1.16 20.62
C ARG A 675 -32.42 -0.16 19.87
N GLY A 676 -32.16 0.01 18.57
CA GLY A 676 -32.77 1.01 17.70
C GLY A 676 -32.03 2.34 17.62
N THR A 677 -30.91 2.51 18.37
CA THR A 677 -30.00 3.65 18.15
C THR A 677 -29.13 3.40 16.92
N ALA A 678 -28.53 4.45 16.35
CA ALA A 678 -27.71 4.35 15.16
C ALA A 678 -26.59 3.31 15.28
N MET A 679 -25.95 3.20 16.48
CA MET A 679 -24.89 2.24 16.74
C MET A 679 -25.36 0.90 17.33
N HIS A 680 -26.68 0.70 17.45
CA HIS A 680 -27.31 -0.56 17.83
C HIS A 680 -28.59 -0.79 17.04
N PRO A 681 -28.49 -0.97 15.70
CA PRO A 681 -29.65 -1.21 14.86
C PRO A 681 -30.36 -2.52 15.24
N ALA A 682 -31.64 -2.62 14.84
CA ALA A 682 -32.45 -3.80 15.12
C ALA A 682 -31.93 -5.05 14.41
N GLU A 683 -31.44 -4.87 13.20
CA GLU A 683 -30.82 -5.90 12.36
C GLU A 683 -29.32 -5.66 12.28
N LYS A 684 -28.54 -6.72 12.34
CA LYS A 684 -27.08 -6.71 12.29
C LYS A 684 -26.59 -7.71 11.27
N CYS A 685 -25.67 -7.28 10.41
CA CYS A 685 -25.04 -8.16 9.44
C CYS A 685 -23.91 -8.95 10.08
N ARG A 686 -23.81 -10.22 9.71
CA ARG A 686 -22.73 -11.10 10.18
C ARG A 686 -22.46 -12.17 9.15
N VAL A 687 -21.21 -12.23 8.68
CA VAL A 687 -20.72 -13.30 7.80
C VAL A 687 -20.04 -14.39 8.63
N TRP A 688 -19.14 -14.01 9.52
CA TRP A 688 -18.36 -14.90 10.42
C TRP A 688 -18.64 -14.69 11.90
#